data_9ba0531c32c462e277f7382b7bedc5ec
#
_entry.id   9ba0531c32c462e277f7382b7bedc5ec
#
_cell.length_a   1.000
_cell.length_b   1.000
_cell.length_c   1.000
_cell.angle_alpha   90.00
_cell.angle_beta   90.00
_cell.angle_gamma   90.00
#
_symmetry.space_group_name_H-M   'P 1'
#
loop_
_entity.id
_entity.type
_entity.pdbx_description
1 polymer ?
#
loop_
_entity_poly.entity_id
_entity_poly.type
_entity_poly.pdbx_seq_one_letter_code
_entity_poly.pdbx_strand_id
1 'polypeptide(L)'
;MKREDDKICVWGARVHNLKNIDVEIPSHSLTVITGMSGSGKSSLAFDTIFAEGQRRYVETFSAYARNFLGGLERPDVDKITGLSPVISIEQKTTNKNPRSTVGTTTEIYDFLRLLYARAGTAYSYVTGEKMVRYTEEEVIRMILTAYEGKRIFILAPLVRNRKGHYRELFESMLKKGYLYVHVDGQVMEIKSGMKLDRYKNHNIEVVVDKLQAREKDQERLRKSVQTAMRQGDGLLMIMDKDTGEAKYYSKRLMCPTSGIAYNDPAPNKFSFNSPEGACPRCKGLGTVNEIDLAKIIPDTSLSIHEGAILPLGKYKNQMIFWQIDAILDDYGFSLKTPVAELPDDALNDILYGKLEKIRIKKEVVHTTSDYFVSFDGVVKYLQAAIQGDDSKEAQKWAEQFMSVKTCPECHGGRLNKESLSYRIYDKNISQVAELDIRQLYQWLDEAEAHLDHKNRQIAAEILKEIRTRIRFILDVGLEYLALNRQSVSLSGGESQRIRLATQIGSQLVNVLYILDEPSIGLHQRDNEKLITSLKNLRDIGNTVIVVEHDKDMMLNADYIVDIGPGAGRKGGKLVFQGTPQEMLRQHTVTSDYLNGTKSIPVPQERRPGNGSHIIIHGAKGNNLKNVEVDFPLGKLIVVTGVSGSGKSTLINETLQPILSRHFYRSLKEPMPYDSIEGMEHLDKVVNVDQSPIGRTPRSNPATYTGVFSDIRAMFVNLPEAKIRGYKPGRFSFNVKGGRCEACGGNGYKTIEMNFLPDVMVPCEVCHGKRYNHETLEVRYKGKSISDVLDMTVNQAVEFFENVPDILRKIKTIQDVGLGYIKLGQPSTTLSGGECQRMKLATELSKRDTGKTMYILDEPTTGLHFEDIRILMNVLERLVDKGNTVIIIEHNLDVIKLADHIIDMGPEGGSGGGNVMTTGTPEEVARSGKGYTWRFIKQELEASHNP
;
A
#
# COMPACT_ATOMS: atom_id res chain seq x y z
N MET A 1 49.09 13.97 11.01
CA MET A 1 48.27 13.03 11.78
C MET A 1 46.86 13.12 11.26
N LYS A 2 46.38 12.15 10.45
CA LYS A 2 44.97 11.99 10.13
C LYS A 2 44.28 11.62 11.45
N ARG A 3 43.25 12.35 11.86
CA ARG A 3 42.51 12.09 13.10
C ARG A 3 41.86 10.70 12.97
N GLU A 4 41.86 9.91 14.04
CA GLU A 4 41.09 8.65 14.17
C GLU A 4 39.57 8.87 13.97
N ASP A 5 39.12 10.11 13.96
CA ASP A 5 37.70 10.52 13.78
C ASP A 5 37.20 10.48 12.32
N ASP A 6 38.10 10.22 11.34
CA ASP A 6 37.72 10.22 9.91
C ASP A 6 37.21 8.85 9.41
N LYS A 7 37.01 7.87 10.30
CA LYS A 7 36.60 6.51 9.94
C LYS A 7 35.63 5.94 10.98
N ILE A 8 34.68 5.13 10.49
CA ILE A 8 33.92 4.20 11.33
C ILE A 8 34.73 2.92 11.41
N CYS A 9 35.16 2.52 12.62
CA CYS A 9 35.90 1.27 12.81
C CYS A 9 35.08 0.31 13.66
N VAL A 10 34.89 -0.90 13.15
CA VAL A 10 34.22 -2.03 13.80
C VAL A 10 35.29 -3.09 14.10
N TRP A 11 35.43 -3.50 15.35
CA TRP A 11 36.36 -4.56 15.76
C TRP A 11 35.62 -5.75 16.33
N GLY A 12 35.96 -6.94 15.86
CA GLY A 12 35.49 -8.19 16.41
C GLY A 12 33.99 -8.44 16.24
N ALA A 13 33.39 -8.09 15.10
CA ALA A 13 31.98 -8.35 14.86
C ALA A 13 31.69 -9.85 14.71
N ARG A 14 30.75 -10.37 15.53
CA ARG A 14 30.38 -11.80 15.63
C ARG A 14 28.89 -12.05 15.52
N VAL A 15 28.12 -11.02 15.16
CA VAL A 15 26.65 -11.12 15.05
C VAL A 15 26.27 -12.15 13.97
N HIS A 16 25.35 -13.05 14.27
CA HIS A 16 24.86 -14.12 13.41
C HIS A 16 25.95 -15.01 12.81
N ASN A 17 26.26 -14.85 11.52
CA ASN A 17 27.29 -15.64 10.82
C ASN A 17 28.64 -14.94 10.67
N LEU A 18 28.79 -13.72 11.18
CA LEU A 18 30.05 -12.98 11.14
C LEU A 18 31.13 -13.67 11.97
N LYS A 19 32.33 -13.73 11.46
CA LYS A 19 33.46 -14.51 12.01
C LYS A 19 34.55 -13.63 12.61
N ASN A 20 34.17 -12.83 13.62
CA ASN A 20 35.11 -11.96 14.33
C ASN A 20 35.88 -11.06 13.35
N ILE A 21 35.10 -10.27 12.57
CA ILE A 21 35.65 -9.43 11.52
C ILE A 21 35.93 -8.01 12.01
N ASP A 22 37.02 -7.43 11.49
CA ASP A 22 37.38 -6.04 11.66
C ASP A 22 37.12 -5.30 10.34
N VAL A 23 36.40 -4.18 10.40
CA VAL A 23 36.04 -3.41 9.21
C VAL A 23 36.22 -1.92 9.46
N GLU A 24 36.86 -1.23 8.48
CA GLU A 24 37.03 0.21 8.48
C GLU A 24 36.23 0.82 7.32
N ILE A 25 35.43 1.84 7.61
CA ILE A 25 34.60 2.57 6.66
C ILE A 25 34.97 4.05 6.73
N PRO A 26 35.37 4.70 5.64
CA PRO A 26 35.66 6.12 5.63
C PRO A 26 34.40 6.95 5.95
N SER A 27 34.53 7.96 6.81
CA SER A 27 33.46 8.93 7.03
C SER A 27 33.28 9.83 5.80
N HIS A 28 32.12 10.43 5.66
CA HIS A 28 31.76 11.30 4.55
C HIS A 28 31.99 10.64 3.17
N SER A 29 31.69 9.36 3.07
CA SER A 29 31.84 8.55 1.87
C SER A 29 30.54 7.81 1.53
N LEU A 30 30.39 7.43 0.26
CA LEU A 30 29.44 6.45 -0.20
C LEU A 30 30.11 5.08 -0.19
N THR A 31 29.77 4.26 0.78
CA THR A 31 30.33 2.90 0.95
C THR A 31 29.28 1.85 0.58
N VAL A 32 29.66 0.91 -0.29
CA VAL A 32 28.82 -0.23 -0.65
C VAL A 32 29.27 -1.48 0.09
N ILE A 33 28.36 -2.11 0.82
CA ILE A 33 28.57 -3.45 1.43
C ILE A 33 27.95 -4.48 0.50
N THR A 34 28.77 -5.36 -0.06
CA THR A 34 28.37 -6.37 -1.04
C THR A 34 28.79 -7.78 -0.63
N GLY A 35 28.46 -8.78 -1.45
CA GLY A 35 28.74 -10.21 -1.23
C GLY A 35 27.54 -11.10 -1.50
N MET A 36 27.71 -12.40 -1.51
CA MET A 36 26.64 -13.37 -1.81
C MET A 36 25.44 -13.26 -0.85
N SER A 37 24.25 -13.69 -1.28
CA SER A 37 23.07 -13.78 -0.42
C SER A 37 23.37 -14.68 0.79
N GLY A 38 23.02 -14.20 2.02
CA GLY A 38 23.35 -14.91 3.27
C GLY A 38 24.82 -14.88 3.67
N SER A 39 25.66 -14.02 3.09
CA SER A 39 27.08 -13.87 3.48
C SER A 39 27.28 -13.11 4.79
N GLY A 40 26.31 -12.31 5.26
CA GLY A 40 26.39 -11.52 6.49
C GLY A 40 26.39 -10.01 6.30
N LYS A 41 26.07 -9.51 5.10
CA LYS A 41 26.00 -8.07 4.79
C LYS A 41 25.06 -7.31 5.72
N SER A 42 23.82 -7.77 5.79
CA SER A 42 22.79 -7.15 6.66
C SER A 42 23.16 -7.29 8.13
N SER A 43 23.81 -8.40 8.53
CA SER A 43 24.32 -8.58 9.90
C SER A 43 25.37 -7.54 10.27
N LEU A 44 26.24 -7.14 9.33
CA LEU A 44 27.20 -6.06 9.55
C LEU A 44 26.51 -4.68 9.54
N ALA A 45 25.72 -4.38 8.51
CA ALA A 45 25.14 -3.05 8.32
C ALA A 45 24.06 -2.73 9.35
N PHE A 46 23.06 -3.63 9.51
CA PHE A 46 21.87 -3.39 10.33
C PHE A 46 22.00 -3.96 11.75
N ASP A 47 22.36 -5.24 11.88
CA ASP A 47 22.40 -5.90 13.20
C ASP A 47 23.63 -5.55 14.01
N THR A 48 24.66 -4.91 13.42
CA THR A 48 25.89 -4.46 14.11
C THR A 48 26.00 -2.94 14.12
N ILE A 49 26.19 -2.29 12.95
CA ILE A 49 26.49 -0.85 12.90
C ILE A 49 25.26 -0.02 13.27
N PHE A 50 24.10 -0.29 12.64
CA PHE A 50 22.85 0.44 12.95
C PHE A 50 22.39 0.16 14.38
N ALA A 51 22.38 -1.11 14.81
CA ALA A 51 21.92 -1.49 16.13
C ALA A 51 22.74 -0.80 17.25
N GLU A 52 24.05 -0.72 17.12
CA GLU A 52 24.92 -0.02 18.09
C GLU A 52 24.69 1.51 18.03
N GLY A 53 24.55 2.09 16.84
CA GLY A 53 24.27 3.51 16.69
C GLY A 53 22.91 3.88 17.32
N GLN A 54 21.88 3.09 17.10
CA GLN A 54 20.56 3.27 17.71
C GLN A 54 20.63 3.09 19.24
N ARG A 55 21.35 2.08 19.74
CA ARG A 55 21.53 1.84 21.16
C ARG A 55 22.17 3.06 21.83
N ARG A 56 23.24 3.62 21.28
CA ARG A 56 23.90 4.82 21.80
C ARG A 56 22.98 6.03 21.79
N TYR A 57 22.17 6.19 20.75
CA TYR A 57 21.20 7.28 20.69
C TYR A 57 20.15 7.14 21.80
N VAL A 58 19.59 5.95 22.01
CA VAL A 58 18.62 5.69 23.10
C VAL A 58 19.25 5.90 24.49
N GLU A 59 20.53 5.60 24.66
CA GLU A 59 21.25 5.86 25.92
C GLU A 59 21.33 7.36 26.30
N THR A 60 21.19 8.25 25.33
CA THR A 60 21.15 9.71 25.61
C THR A 60 19.83 10.18 26.23
N PHE A 61 18.79 9.33 26.17
CA PHE A 61 17.47 9.68 26.73
C PHE A 61 17.43 9.57 28.25
N SER A 62 16.42 10.22 28.86
CA SER A 62 16.16 10.11 30.30
C SER A 62 15.92 8.65 30.73
N ALA A 63 16.18 8.32 31.98
CA ALA A 63 15.94 6.97 32.53
C ALA A 63 14.48 6.52 32.34
N TYR A 64 13.53 7.45 32.45
CA TYR A 64 12.11 7.18 32.21
C TYR A 64 11.84 6.76 30.73
N ALA A 65 12.36 7.53 29.78
CA ALA A 65 12.21 7.23 28.37
C ALA A 65 12.89 5.92 27.99
N ARG A 66 14.08 5.64 28.53
CA ARG A 66 14.78 4.35 28.32
C ARG A 66 13.99 3.16 28.83
N ASN A 67 13.40 3.25 30.04
CA ASN A 67 12.57 2.18 30.57
C ASN A 67 11.29 1.95 29.75
N PHE A 68 10.76 3.03 29.15
CA PHE A 68 9.57 2.95 28.30
C PHE A 68 9.86 2.37 26.92
N LEU A 69 11.03 2.69 26.34
CA LEU A 69 11.48 2.19 25.03
C LEU A 69 12.04 0.75 25.09
N GLY A 70 12.32 0.25 26.30
CA GLY A 70 13.01 -1.03 26.50
C GLY A 70 14.54 -0.93 26.30
N GLY A 71 15.30 -1.81 26.96
CA GLY A 71 16.74 -1.89 26.78
C GLY A 71 17.09 -2.54 25.46
N LEU A 72 17.80 -1.83 24.58
CA LEU A 72 18.38 -2.43 23.36
C LEU A 72 19.60 -3.26 23.75
N GLU A 73 19.64 -4.52 23.32
CA GLU A 73 20.80 -5.38 23.53
C GLU A 73 21.98 -4.86 22.73
N ARG A 74 23.19 -4.92 23.32
CA ARG A 74 24.41 -4.59 22.61
C ARG A 74 24.72 -5.70 21.61
N PRO A 75 25.01 -5.35 20.33
CA PRO A 75 25.43 -6.35 19.37
C PRO A 75 26.73 -7.01 19.82
N ASP A 76 26.93 -8.26 19.41
CA ASP A 76 28.15 -9.03 19.71
C ASP A 76 29.34 -8.48 18.89
N VAL A 77 29.99 -7.49 19.47
CA VAL A 77 31.12 -6.77 18.88
C VAL A 77 32.05 -6.28 19.98
N ASP A 78 33.36 -6.31 19.75
CA ASP A 78 34.31 -5.84 20.75
C ASP A 78 34.23 -4.33 20.93
N LYS A 79 34.31 -3.56 19.85
CA LYS A 79 34.27 -2.10 19.87
C LYS A 79 33.81 -1.52 18.52
N ILE A 80 33.06 -0.41 18.57
CA ILE A 80 32.78 0.42 17.40
C ILE A 80 33.10 1.88 17.75
N THR A 81 33.86 2.57 16.88
CA THR A 81 34.17 4.01 17.00
C THR A 81 33.78 4.78 15.75
N GLY A 82 33.69 6.11 15.82
CA GLY A 82 33.42 6.99 14.69
C GLY A 82 31.94 7.01 14.26
N LEU A 83 31.00 6.48 15.08
CA LEU A 83 29.58 6.50 14.75
C LEU A 83 28.99 7.90 14.94
N SER A 84 28.43 8.46 13.89
CA SER A 84 27.49 9.57 13.91
C SER A 84 26.06 9.09 14.22
N PRO A 85 25.09 10.00 14.49
CA PRO A 85 23.67 9.60 14.56
C PRO A 85 23.25 8.79 13.33
N VAL A 86 22.57 7.67 13.54
CA VAL A 86 22.28 6.71 12.47
C VAL A 86 20.80 6.72 12.08
N ILE A 87 20.55 6.67 10.76
CA ILE A 87 19.23 6.54 10.16
C ILE A 87 19.25 5.35 9.21
N SER A 88 18.33 4.39 9.41
CA SER A 88 18.15 3.29 8.47
C SER A 88 16.95 3.50 7.54
N ILE A 89 17.11 3.11 6.28
CA ILE A 89 16.07 3.17 5.27
C ILE A 89 15.91 1.77 4.68
N GLU A 90 15.05 0.97 5.34
CA GLU A 90 14.76 -0.41 4.95
C GLU A 90 13.58 -0.49 4.00
N GLN A 91 13.48 -1.61 3.25
CA GLN A 91 12.37 -1.88 2.32
C GLN A 91 11.04 -2.19 2.99
N LYS A 92 11.05 -2.68 4.23
CA LYS A 92 9.83 -3.14 4.89
C LYS A 92 8.84 -1.99 5.03
N THR A 93 7.70 -2.10 4.36
CA THR A 93 6.56 -1.20 4.53
C THR A 93 5.90 -1.49 5.86
N THR A 94 6.25 -0.72 6.88
CA THR A 94 5.65 -0.84 8.22
C THR A 94 4.29 -0.13 8.31
N ASN A 95 3.99 0.76 7.36
CA ASN A 95 2.79 1.59 7.45
C ASN A 95 1.58 0.90 6.81
N LYS A 96 0.71 0.31 7.65
CA LYS A 96 -0.56 -0.30 7.26
C LYS A 96 -1.75 0.66 7.34
N ASN A 97 -1.51 1.94 7.64
CA ASN A 97 -2.56 2.91 7.80
C ASN A 97 -3.14 3.32 6.42
N PRO A 98 -4.42 3.06 6.12
CA PRO A 98 -5.04 3.40 4.83
C PRO A 98 -5.16 4.90 4.60
N ARG A 99 -4.96 5.72 5.63
CA ARG A 99 -4.95 7.19 5.54
C ARG A 99 -3.60 7.78 5.19
N SER A 100 -2.52 6.99 5.27
CA SER A 100 -1.19 7.44 4.87
C SER A 100 -1.08 7.51 3.36
N THR A 101 -0.63 8.62 2.82
CA THR A 101 -0.44 8.87 1.39
C THR A 101 0.96 9.37 1.10
N VAL A 102 1.37 9.36 -0.17
CA VAL A 102 2.64 9.97 -0.59
C VAL A 102 2.72 11.40 -0.09
N GLY A 103 1.66 12.20 -0.28
CA GLY A 103 1.64 13.61 0.15
C GLY A 103 1.80 13.82 1.65
N THR A 104 1.24 12.93 2.49
CA THR A 104 1.40 13.02 3.95
C THR A 104 2.76 12.51 4.42
N THR A 105 3.32 11.50 3.75
CA THR A 105 4.64 10.95 4.10
C THR A 105 5.76 11.92 3.72
N THR A 106 5.59 12.69 2.65
CA THR A 106 6.56 13.70 2.17
C THR A 106 6.33 15.10 2.74
N GLU A 107 5.32 15.27 3.60
CA GLU A 107 4.87 16.54 4.17
C GLU A 107 4.36 17.55 3.13
N ILE A 108 4.41 17.26 1.85
CA ILE A 108 3.94 18.16 0.79
C ILE A 108 2.47 18.52 0.97
N TYR A 109 1.65 17.57 1.39
CA TYR A 109 0.23 17.79 1.63
C TYR A 109 -0.02 18.78 2.79
N ASP A 110 0.86 18.82 3.79
CA ASP A 110 0.76 19.76 4.90
C ASP A 110 1.02 21.20 4.45
N PHE A 111 2.00 21.39 3.55
CA PHE A 111 2.22 22.70 2.91
C PHE A 111 1.09 23.08 1.95
N LEU A 112 0.51 22.11 1.21
CA LEU A 112 -0.66 22.39 0.37
C LEU A 112 -1.86 22.82 1.20
N ARG A 113 -2.13 22.18 2.36
CA ARG A 113 -3.20 22.62 3.28
C ARG A 113 -2.99 24.06 3.73
N LEU A 114 -1.76 24.42 4.07
CA LEU A 114 -1.40 25.77 4.45
C LEU A 114 -1.59 26.75 3.30
N LEU A 115 -1.17 26.38 2.09
CA LEU A 115 -1.33 27.18 0.87
C LEU A 115 -2.80 27.47 0.58
N TYR A 116 -3.66 26.43 0.60
CA TYR A 116 -5.10 26.59 0.37
C TYR A 116 -5.79 27.41 1.47
N ALA A 117 -5.36 27.28 2.73
CA ALA A 117 -5.89 28.09 3.83
C ALA A 117 -5.52 29.56 3.72
N ARG A 118 -4.36 29.91 3.12
CA ARG A 118 -3.84 31.27 3.06
C ARG A 118 -4.11 31.99 1.76
N ALA A 119 -4.05 31.28 0.64
CA ALA A 119 -4.16 31.85 -0.71
C ALA A 119 -5.34 31.29 -1.52
N GLY A 120 -6.07 30.31 -0.98
CA GLY A 120 -7.21 29.69 -1.67
C GLY A 120 -8.42 30.63 -1.77
N THR A 121 -9.04 30.65 -2.95
CA THR A 121 -10.30 31.37 -3.19
C THR A 121 -11.47 30.44 -2.96
N ALA A 122 -12.43 30.85 -2.12
CA ALA A 122 -13.63 30.07 -1.81
C ALA A 122 -14.71 30.26 -2.87
N TYR A 123 -15.38 29.18 -3.22
CA TYR A 123 -16.55 29.16 -4.09
C TYR A 123 -17.73 28.48 -3.36
N SER A 124 -18.94 28.83 -3.72
CA SER A 124 -20.13 28.17 -3.20
C SER A 124 -20.30 26.77 -3.80
N TYR A 125 -20.43 25.74 -2.97
CA TYR A 125 -20.69 24.36 -3.46
C TYR A 125 -22.11 24.18 -4.04
N VAL A 126 -23.00 25.18 -3.89
CA VAL A 126 -24.36 25.15 -4.42
C VAL A 126 -24.47 25.91 -5.73
N THR A 127 -23.93 27.13 -5.81
CA THR A 127 -24.07 28.02 -6.97
C THR A 127 -22.83 28.07 -7.85
N GLY A 128 -21.66 27.64 -7.35
CA GLY A 128 -20.39 27.77 -8.05
C GLY A 128 -19.81 29.19 -8.05
N GLU A 129 -20.48 30.17 -7.45
CA GLU A 129 -20.05 31.56 -7.42
C GLU A 129 -18.91 31.77 -6.42
N LYS A 130 -18.06 32.72 -6.74
CA LYS A 130 -16.99 33.17 -5.83
C LYS A 130 -17.57 33.77 -4.57
N MET A 131 -17.13 33.32 -3.42
CA MET A 131 -17.55 33.85 -2.14
C MET A 131 -16.88 35.18 -1.85
N VAL A 132 -17.61 36.05 -1.20
CA VAL A 132 -17.19 37.41 -0.87
C VAL A 132 -17.23 37.64 0.63
N ARG A 133 -16.38 38.53 1.09
CA ARG A 133 -16.35 39.02 2.46
C ARG A 133 -16.47 40.54 2.38
N TYR A 134 -17.33 41.12 3.18
CA TYR A 134 -17.51 42.55 3.22
C TYR A 134 -17.06 43.13 4.57
N THR A 135 -16.41 44.26 4.51
CA THR A 135 -16.20 45.10 5.71
C THR A 135 -17.49 45.83 6.07
N GLU A 136 -17.63 46.24 7.33
CA GLU A 136 -18.80 47.00 7.76
C GLU A 136 -19.04 48.26 6.92
N GLU A 137 -17.97 48.95 6.57
CA GLU A 137 -18.01 50.18 5.76
C GLU A 137 -18.47 49.87 4.32
N GLU A 138 -18.02 48.81 3.73
CA GLU A 138 -18.49 48.36 2.43
C GLU A 138 -19.95 47.99 2.43
N VAL A 139 -20.40 47.26 3.47
CA VAL A 139 -21.82 46.91 3.63
C VAL A 139 -22.66 48.16 3.74
N ILE A 140 -22.28 49.14 4.55
CA ILE A 140 -23.01 50.39 4.72
C ILE A 140 -23.09 51.16 3.38
N ARG A 141 -21.98 51.26 2.66
CA ARG A 141 -21.93 51.91 1.34
C ARG A 141 -22.84 51.18 0.34
N MET A 142 -22.77 49.86 0.28
CA MET A 142 -23.63 49.05 -0.59
C MET A 142 -25.10 49.23 -0.29
N ILE A 143 -25.46 49.23 1.00
CA ILE A 143 -26.85 49.47 1.42
C ILE A 143 -27.34 50.85 0.97
N LEU A 144 -26.54 51.91 1.22
CA LEU A 144 -26.91 53.28 0.81
C LEU A 144 -27.03 53.40 -0.71
N THR A 145 -26.16 52.77 -1.51
CA THR A 145 -26.22 52.77 -2.97
C THR A 145 -27.40 51.95 -3.52
N ALA A 146 -27.64 50.72 -3.00
CA ALA A 146 -28.61 49.80 -3.58
C ALA A 146 -30.07 50.12 -3.14
N TYR A 147 -30.24 50.77 -1.96
CA TYR A 147 -31.51 51.01 -1.33
C TYR A 147 -31.77 52.51 -1.07
N GLU A 148 -31.11 53.41 -1.76
CA GLU A 148 -31.27 54.85 -1.54
C GLU A 148 -32.74 55.28 -1.62
N GLY A 149 -33.21 55.94 -0.53
CA GLY A 149 -34.59 56.41 -0.44
C GLY A 149 -35.62 55.33 -0.12
N LYS A 150 -35.30 54.06 -0.15
CA LYS A 150 -36.21 52.93 0.14
C LYS A 150 -36.33 52.66 1.62
N ARG A 151 -37.48 52.09 2.00
CA ARG A 151 -37.71 51.57 3.37
C ARG A 151 -37.17 50.17 3.48
N ILE A 152 -36.25 49.95 4.40
CA ILE A 152 -35.61 48.66 4.59
C ILE A 152 -35.82 48.09 5.98
N PHE A 153 -35.81 46.77 6.07
CA PHE A 153 -35.63 46.03 7.31
C PHE A 153 -34.20 45.57 7.38
N ILE A 154 -33.59 45.76 8.57
CA ILE A 154 -32.27 45.23 8.91
C ILE A 154 -32.51 44.01 9.82
N LEU A 155 -32.13 42.81 9.32
CA LEU A 155 -32.44 41.56 9.98
C LEU A 155 -31.18 40.84 10.34
N ALA A 156 -31.20 40.10 11.47
CA ALA A 156 -30.13 39.21 11.85
C ALA A 156 -30.60 37.74 11.74
N PRO A 157 -30.04 36.93 10.87
CA PRO A 157 -30.35 35.51 10.74
C PRO A 157 -29.90 34.74 11.98
N LEU A 158 -30.84 34.01 12.61
CA LEU A 158 -30.61 33.23 13.83
C LEU A 158 -30.71 31.71 13.58
N VAL A 159 -31.66 31.33 12.72
CA VAL A 159 -31.89 29.94 12.36
C VAL A 159 -32.03 29.82 10.85
N ARG A 160 -31.35 28.84 10.27
CA ARG A 160 -31.37 28.59 8.82
C ARG A 160 -31.59 27.12 8.55
N ASN A 161 -32.71 26.83 7.86
CA ASN A 161 -33.08 25.51 7.37
C ASN A 161 -32.97 24.40 8.43
N ARG A 162 -33.48 24.65 9.64
CA ARG A 162 -33.45 23.69 10.76
C ARG A 162 -34.85 23.43 11.32
N LYS A 163 -35.08 22.16 11.68
CA LYS A 163 -36.30 21.74 12.38
C LYS A 163 -36.29 22.18 13.83
N GLY A 164 -37.46 22.57 14.37
CA GLY A 164 -37.57 22.92 15.76
C GLY A 164 -38.79 23.80 16.03
N HIS A 165 -39.28 23.84 17.28
CA HIS A 165 -40.43 24.70 17.67
C HIS A 165 -40.02 26.10 18.09
N TYR A 166 -38.74 26.36 18.41
CA TYR A 166 -38.09 27.63 18.68
C TYR A 166 -38.71 28.53 19.74
N ARG A 167 -39.52 28.00 20.65
CA ARG A 167 -40.21 28.78 21.71
C ARG A 167 -39.20 29.54 22.57
N GLU A 168 -38.18 28.90 23.05
CA GLU A 168 -37.15 29.51 23.91
C GLU A 168 -36.39 30.64 23.19
N LEU A 169 -36.14 30.49 21.88
CA LEU A 169 -35.52 31.51 21.05
C LEU A 169 -36.40 32.76 21.01
N PHE A 170 -37.70 32.64 20.75
CA PHE A 170 -38.62 33.78 20.71
C PHE A 170 -38.73 34.45 22.08
N GLU A 171 -38.83 33.70 23.17
CA GLU A 171 -38.84 34.27 24.54
C GLU A 171 -37.54 35.02 24.86
N SER A 172 -36.38 34.49 24.41
CA SER A 172 -35.08 35.15 24.53
C SER A 172 -35.05 36.48 23.75
N MET A 173 -35.62 36.50 22.55
CA MET A 173 -35.70 37.72 21.71
C MET A 173 -36.54 38.78 22.34
N LEU A 174 -37.71 38.44 22.89
CA LEU A 174 -38.56 39.37 23.65
C LEU A 174 -37.86 39.96 24.85
N LYS A 175 -37.13 39.15 25.61
CA LYS A 175 -36.33 39.63 26.77
C LYS A 175 -35.21 40.61 26.36
N LYS A 176 -34.69 40.48 25.14
CA LYS A 176 -33.70 41.38 24.54
C LYS A 176 -34.31 42.64 23.91
N GLY A 177 -35.65 42.77 23.91
CA GLY A 177 -36.35 43.92 23.40
C GLY A 177 -36.71 43.93 21.93
N TYR A 178 -36.57 42.74 21.23
CA TYR A 178 -36.97 42.62 19.82
C TYR A 178 -38.47 42.29 19.72
N LEU A 179 -39.17 43.06 18.89
CA LEU A 179 -40.63 42.92 18.76
C LEU A 179 -41.04 42.16 17.52
N TYR A 180 -40.21 42.10 16.51
CA TYR A 180 -40.54 41.50 15.22
C TYR A 180 -39.53 40.47 14.79
N VAL A 181 -40.03 39.43 14.12
CA VAL A 181 -39.21 38.37 13.53
C VAL A 181 -39.73 38.10 12.09
N HIS A 182 -38.82 37.79 11.20
CA HIS A 182 -39.14 37.28 9.89
C HIS A 182 -38.98 35.74 9.93
N VAL A 183 -40.05 35.03 9.61
CA VAL A 183 -40.11 33.57 9.64
C VAL A 183 -40.63 33.07 8.30
N ASP A 184 -39.81 32.24 7.61
CA ASP A 184 -40.21 31.59 6.36
C ASP A 184 -40.85 32.53 5.32
N GLY A 185 -40.27 33.72 5.18
CA GLY A 185 -40.72 34.72 4.21
C GLY A 185 -41.74 35.74 4.73
N GLN A 186 -42.18 35.65 6.00
CA GLN A 186 -43.17 36.56 6.57
C GLN A 186 -42.65 37.28 7.80
N VAL A 187 -42.82 38.61 7.85
CA VAL A 187 -42.54 39.41 9.06
C VAL A 187 -43.73 39.35 10.00
N MET A 188 -43.52 38.90 11.21
CA MET A 188 -44.56 38.79 12.24
C MET A 188 -44.10 39.33 13.60
N GLU A 189 -45.05 39.69 14.44
CA GLU A 189 -44.78 40.14 15.82
C GLU A 189 -44.51 38.94 16.73
N ILE A 190 -43.47 39.06 17.55
CA ILE A 190 -43.15 38.01 18.51
C ILE A 190 -44.12 38.08 19.68
N LYS A 191 -44.92 37.01 19.87
CA LYS A 191 -45.86 36.88 20.99
C LYS A 191 -45.32 35.94 22.05
N SER A 192 -45.64 36.20 23.32
CA SER A 192 -45.30 35.28 24.40
C SER A 192 -45.88 33.88 24.15
N GLY A 193 -45.04 32.84 24.27
CA GLY A 193 -45.43 31.46 23.98
C GLY A 193 -45.42 31.06 22.50
N MET A 194 -44.99 31.93 21.59
CA MET A 194 -44.91 31.65 20.17
C MET A 194 -44.08 30.39 19.90
N LYS A 195 -44.54 29.50 19.03
CA LYS A 195 -43.91 28.26 18.62
C LYS A 195 -44.16 27.96 17.14
N LEU A 196 -43.22 27.34 16.47
CA LEU A 196 -43.32 26.88 15.08
C LEU A 196 -43.52 25.36 15.01
N ASP A 197 -43.81 24.85 13.83
CA ASP A 197 -43.98 23.42 13.59
C ASP A 197 -42.63 22.68 13.78
N ARG A 198 -42.59 21.75 14.71
CA ARG A 198 -41.37 21.01 15.10
C ARG A 198 -40.76 20.18 13.95
N TYR A 199 -41.60 19.77 13.01
CA TYR A 199 -41.20 18.83 11.94
C TYR A 199 -40.78 19.49 10.64
N LYS A 200 -41.02 20.80 10.49
CA LYS A 200 -40.66 21.60 9.33
C LYS A 200 -39.34 22.30 9.55
N ASN A 201 -38.60 22.51 8.45
CA ASN A 201 -37.40 23.35 8.47
C ASN A 201 -37.83 24.82 8.42
N HIS A 202 -37.23 25.63 9.28
CA HIS A 202 -37.56 27.06 9.39
C HIS A 202 -36.31 27.91 9.15
N ASN A 203 -36.51 29.08 8.58
CA ASN A 203 -35.60 30.21 8.56
C ASN A 203 -36.16 31.28 9.48
N ILE A 204 -35.34 31.77 10.42
CA ILE A 204 -35.76 32.76 11.42
C ILE A 204 -34.72 33.87 11.48
N GLU A 205 -35.12 35.08 11.14
CA GLU A 205 -34.34 36.30 11.23
C GLU A 205 -35.02 37.30 12.17
N VAL A 206 -34.29 37.82 13.14
CA VAL A 206 -34.79 38.87 14.01
C VAL A 206 -34.69 40.23 13.33
N VAL A 207 -35.78 41.03 13.37
CA VAL A 207 -35.78 42.40 12.86
C VAL A 207 -35.11 43.33 13.88
N VAL A 208 -33.89 43.80 13.54
CA VAL A 208 -33.11 44.66 14.41
C VAL A 208 -33.53 46.12 14.29
N ASP A 209 -33.81 46.59 13.07
CA ASP A 209 -34.24 47.95 12.81
C ASP A 209 -35.11 48.04 11.55
N LYS A 210 -35.92 49.13 11.50
CA LYS A 210 -36.73 49.52 10.34
C LYS A 210 -36.41 50.99 10.04
N LEU A 211 -35.75 51.27 8.92
CA LEU A 211 -35.36 52.62 8.58
C LEU A 211 -35.47 52.90 7.09
N GLN A 212 -35.35 54.15 6.69
CA GLN A 212 -35.23 54.54 5.31
C GLN A 212 -33.72 54.75 5.00
N ALA A 213 -33.23 54.09 3.97
CA ALA A 213 -31.82 54.22 3.60
C ALA A 213 -31.56 55.65 3.01
N ARG A 214 -30.98 56.53 3.80
CA ARG A 214 -30.60 57.88 3.41
C ARG A 214 -29.20 58.24 4.02
N GLU A 215 -28.45 59.03 3.33
CA GLU A 215 -27.14 59.47 3.80
C GLU A 215 -27.19 60.14 5.17
N LYS A 216 -28.18 60.92 5.44
CA LYS A 216 -28.39 61.58 6.72
C LYS A 216 -28.58 60.62 7.92
N ASP A 217 -29.02 59.39 7.65
CA ASP A 217 -29.31 58.36 8.66
C ASP A 217 -28.12 57.36 8.80
N GLN A 218 -26.95 57.67 8.22
CA GLN A 218 -25.76 56.80 8.17
C GLN A 218 -25.29 56.34 9.52
N GLU A 219 -25.30 57.16 10.57
CA GLU A 219 -24.91 56.76 11.91
C GLU A 219 -25.87 55.75 12.53
N ARG A 220 -27.16 55.93 12.33
CA ARG A 220 -28.18 54.95 12.78
C ARG A 220 -28.04 53.65 12.02
N LEU A 221 -27.85 53.73 10.70
CA LEU A 221 -27.60 52.56 9.85
C LEU A 221 -26.35 51.77 10.34
N ARG A 222 -25.26 52.47 10.64
CA ARG A 222 -24.03 51.85 11.18
C ARG A 222 -24.31 51.07 12.47
N LYS A 223 -24.99 51.69 13.47
CA LYS A 223 -25.33 51.05 14.72
C LYS A 223 -26.26 49.82 14.54
N SER A 224 -27.22 49.94 13.66
CA SER A 224 -28.13 48.88 13.36
C SER A 224 -27.49 47.71 12.64
N VAL A 225 -26.59 47.98 11.66
CA VAL A 225 -25.76 46.98 10.97
C VAL A 225 -24.83 46.26 11.96
N GLN A 226 -24.16 47.00 12.83
CA GLN A 226 -23.28 46.42 13.86
C GLN A 226 -24.06 45.49 14.80
N THR A 227 -25.27 45.96 15.23
CA THR A 227 -26.14 45.18 16.14
C THR A 227 -26.62 43.88 15.41
N ALA A 228 -27.05 44.02 14.16
CA ALA A 228 -27.49 42.88 13.37
C ALA A 228 -26.39 41.85 13.14
N MET A 229 -25.21 42.31 12.73
CA MET A 229 -24.05 41.42 12.55
C MET A 229 -23.62 40.73 13.86
N ARG A 230 -23.72 41.43 15.00
CA ARG A 230 -23.41 40.85 16.33
C ARG A 230 -24.40 39.75 16.71
N GLN A 231 -25.73 39.96 16.44
CA GLN A 231 -26.77 38.99 16.74
C GLN A 231 -26.78 37.81 15.74
N GLY A 232 -26.51 38.10 14.47
CA GLY A 232 -26.45 37.11 13.39
C GLY A 232 -25.07 36.43 13.20
N ASP A 233 -24.17 36.54 14.18
CA ASP A 233 -22.82 35.92 14.17
C ASP A 233 -22.03 36.30 12.89
N GLY A 234 -22.00 37.59 12.58
CA GLY A 234 -21.32 38.15 11.41
C GLY A 234 -22.16 38.17 10.12
N LEU A 235 -23.40 37.69 10.17
CA LEU A 235 -24.34 37.65 9.06
C LEU A 235 -25.45 38.70 9.23
N LEU A 236 -25.81 39.35 8.16
CA LEU A 236 -26.83 40.39 8.09
C LEU A 236 -27.72 40.15 6.86
N MET A 237 -28.99 40.36 6.95
CA MET A 237 -29.93 40.37 5.84
C MET A 237 -30.60 41.75 5.75
N ILE A 238 -30.59 42.36 4.59
CA ILE A 238 -31.33 43.59 4.27
C ILE A 238 -32.48 43.21 3.36
N MET A 239 -33.68 43.61 3.75
CA MET A 239 -34.88 43.35 2.98
C MET A 239 -35.59 44.66 2.66
N ASP A 240 -35.92 44.87 1.41
CA ASP A 240 -36.79 45.98 0.98
C ASP A 240 -38.21 45.71 1.47
N LYS A 241 -38.75 46.67 2.23
CA LYS A 241 -40.12 46.52 2.82
C LYS A 241 -41.24 46.46 1.78
N ASP A 242 -41.04 47.13 0.65
CA ASP A 242 -42.11 47.31 -0.35
C ASP A 242 -42.09 46.18 -1.39
N THR A 243 -40.93 45.66 -1.78
CA THR A 243 -40.77 44.56 -2.74
C THR A 243 -40.62 43.19 -2.10
N GLY A 244 -40.16 43.12 -0.83
CA GLY A 244 -39.81 41.87 -0.15
C GLY A 244 -38.48 41.27 -0.60
N GLU A 245 -37.76 41.90 -1.53
CA GLU A 245 -36.45 41.44 -1.96
C GLU A 245 -35.42 41.51 -0.84
N ALA A 246 -34.71 40.41 -0.58
CA ALA A 246 -33.71 40.31 0.48
C ALA A 246 -32.33 39.99 -0.06
N LYS A 247 -31.32 40.68 0.50
CA LYS A 247 -29.88 40.39 0.24
C LYS A 247 -29.14 40.15 1.53
N TYR A 248 -28.25 39.17 1.49
CA TYR A 248 -27.38 38.84 2.60
C TYR A 248 -26.01 39.54 2.49
N TYR A 249 -25.46 39.96 3.63
CA TYR A 249 -24.13 40.52 3.77
C TYR A 249 -23.44 39.84 4.94
N SER A 250 -22.14 39.60 4.83
CA SER A 250 -21.40 38.89 5.88
C SER A 250 -19.97 39.41 6.03
N LYS A 251 -19.50 39.43 7.28
CA LYS A 251 -18.07 39.55 7.58
C LYS A 251 -17.31 38.25 7.31
N ARG A 252 -18.02 37.13 7.20
CA ARG A 252 -17.48 35.85 6.82
C ARG A 252 -17.56 35.64 5.32
N LEU A 253 -16.81 34.69 4.78
CA LEU A 253 -16.93 34.27 3.39
C LEU A 253 -18.35 33.77 3.13
N MET A 254 -19.05 34.40 2.22
CA MET A 254 -20.46 34.11 1.94
C MET A 254 -20.73 34.18 0.45
N CYS A 255 -21.61 33.29 -0.03
CA CYS A 255 -22.16 33.36 -1.37
C CYS A 255 -23.23 34.44 -1.43
N PRO A 256 -23.11 35.45 -2.31
CA PRO A 256 -24.08 36.55 -2.41
C PRO A 256 -25.53 36.08 -2.71
N THR A 257 -25.66 35.05 -3.55
CA THR A 257 -26.96 34.56 -4.03
C THR A 257 -27.62 33.60 -3.05
N SER A 258 -26.91 32.55 -2.56
CA SER A 258 -27.46 31.54 -1.68
C SER A 258 -27.38 31.88 -0.20
N GLY A 259 -26.58 32.88 0.16
CA GLY A 259 -26.33 33.27 1.55
C GLY A 259 -25.58 32.20 2.38
N ILE A 260 -25.07 31.13 1.76
CA ILE A 260 -24.25 30.12 2.44
C ILE A 260 -22.95 30.82 2.87
N ALA A 261 -22.61 30.67 4.13
CA ALA A 261 -21.38 31.24 4.68
C ALA A 261 -20.44 30.14 5.14
N TYR A 262 -19.15 30.32 4.87
CA TYR A 262 -18.06 29.45 5.35
C TYR A 262 -17.33 30.11 6.54
N ASN A 263 -16.86 29.27 7.42
CA ASN A 263 -15.94 29.73 8.46
C ASN A 263 -14.59 30.06 7.85
N ASP A 264 -13.78 30.85 8.57
CA ASP A 264 -12.44 31.19 8.10
C ASP A 264 -11.61 29.92 7.79
N PRO A 265 -10.91 29.91 6.65
CA PRO A 265 -10.16 28.74 6.22
C PRO A 265 -8.96 28.50 7.14
N ALA A 266 -8.98 27.40 7.91
CA ALA A 266 -7.85 26.93 8.70
C ALA A 266 -7.24 25.69 8.01
N PRO A 267 -5.94 25.39 8.19
CA PRO A 267 -5.31 24.22 7.59
C PRO A 267 -6.00 22.88 7.92
N ASN A 268 -6.66 22.79 9.10
CA ASN A 268 -7.41 21.60 9.51
C ASN A 268 -8.62 21.30 8.62
N LYS A 269 -9.24 22.33 8.03
CA LYS A 269 -10.34 22.16 7.06
C LYS A 269 -9.91 21.40 5.78
N PHE A 270 -8.66 21.50 5.41
CA PHE A 270 -8.11 20.84 4.24
C PHE A 270 -7.44 19.49 4.58
N SER A 271 -7.60 19.01 5.81
CA SER A 271 -7.07 17.71 6.26
C SER A 271 -8.15 16.64 6.23
N PHE A 272 -7.95 15.59 5.46
CA PHE A 272 -8.82 14.41 5.47
C PHE A 272 -8.66 13.55 6.76
N ASN A 273 -7.67 13.84 7.59
CA ASN A 273 -7.47 13.24 8.91
C ASN A 273 -8.14 14.03 10.04
N SER A 274 -8.62 15.25 9.75
CA SER A 274 -9.34 16.10 10.71
C SER A 274 -10.86 15.91 10.54
N PRO A 275 -11.63 15.83 11.63
CA PRO A 275 -13.11 15.80 11.56
C PRO A 275 -13.71 17.01 10.84
N GLU A 276 -13.04 18.17 10.88
CA GLU A 276 -13.49 19.40 10.22
C GLU A 276 -13.38 19.35 8.70
N GLY A 277 -12.37 18.65 8.18
CA GLY A 277 -12.08 18.58 6.74
C GLY A 277 -12.56 17.29 6.08
N ALA A 278 -12.63 16.19 6.83
CA ALA A 278 -12.94 14.88 6.28
C ALA A 278 -14.36 14.79 5.69
N CYS A 279 -14.51 14.07 4.59
CA CYS A 279 -15.82 13.71 4.07
C CYS A 279 -16.61 12.92 5.12
N PRO A 280 -17.86 13.31 5.44
CA PRO A 280 -18.66 12.67 6.51
C PRO A 280 -18.99 11.21 6.20
N ARG A 281 -19.15 10.83 4.92
CA ARG A 281 -19.47 9.47 4.50
C ARG A 281 -18.31 8.51 4.60
N CYS A 282 -17.18 8.83 3.96
CA CYS A 282 -16.00 7.97 3.93
C CYS A 282 -15.00 8.26 5.07
N LYS A 283 -15.24 9.24 5.93
CA LYS A 283 -14.38 9.65 7.04
C LYS A 283 -12.93 9.88 6.62
N GLY A 284 -12.73 10.46 5.44
CA GLY A 284 -11.40 10.78 4.90
C GLY A 284 -10.68 9.65 4.15
N LEU A 285 -11.33 8.52 3.92
CA LEU A 285 -10.73 7.40 3.18
C LEU A 285 -10.78 7.57 1.65
N GLY A 286 -11.76 8.34 1.14
CA GLY A 286 -11.99 8.51 -0.30
C GLY A 286 -12.77 7.35 -0.93
N THR A 287 -12.85 6.22 -0.24
CA THR A 287 -13.55 5.02 -0.68
C THR A 287 -14.52 4.54 0.39
N VAL A 288 -15.49 3.76 0.00
CA VAL A 288 -16.45 3.10 0.88
C VAL A 288 -16.53 1.62 0.53
N ASN A 289 -16.72 0.78 1.54
CA ASN A 289 -16.99 -0.63 1.30
C ASN A 289 -18.50 -0.79 1.08
N GLU A 290 -18.86 -1.26 -0.08
CA GLU A 290 -20.25 -1.56 -0.42
C GLU A 290 -20.40 -3.03 -0.79
N ILE A 291 -21.57 -3.59 -0.50
CA ILE A 291 -21.89 -4.96 -0.88
C ILE A 291 -21.91 -5.05 -2.41
N ASP A 292 -21.26 -6.07 -2.93
CA ASP A 292 -21.11 -6.32 -4.36
C ASP A 292 -22.01 -7.47 -4.80
N LEU A 293 -23.00 -7.16 -5.62
CA LEU A 293 -23.95 -8.15 -6.11
C LEU A 293 -23.30 -9.22 -7.00
N ALA A 294 -22.26 -8.85 -7.75
CA ALA A 294 -21.50 -9.81 -8.56
C ALA A 294 -20.74 -10.83 -7.70
N LYS A 295 -20.36 -10.47 -6.48
CA LYS A 295 -19.77 -11.41 -5.51
C LYS A 295 -20.81 -12.23 -4.77
N ILE A 296 -22.04 -11.71 -4.63
CA ILE A 296 -23.16 -12.47 -4.05
C ILE A 296 -23.64 -13.53 -5.03
N ILE A 297 -23.80 -13.18 -6.31
CA ILE A 297 -24.25 -14.07 -7.38
C ILE A 297 -23.23 -14.03 -8.52
N PRO A 298 -22.13 -14.78 -8.43
CA PRO A 298 -21.08 -14.76 -9.44
C PRO A 298 -21.43 -15.57 -10.69
N ASP A 299 -22.39 -16.50 -10.59
CA ASP A 299 -22.81 -17.37 -11.68
C ASP A 299 -24.33 -17.45 -11.71
N THR A 300 -24.92 -16.72 -12.65
CA THR A 300 -26.38 -16.65 -12.84
C THR A 300 -26.96 -17.90 -13.52
N SER A 301 -26.12 -18.78 -14.07
CA SER A 301 -26.57 -20.05 -14.66
C SER A 301 -26.96 -21.08 -13.59
N LEU A 302 -26.52 -20.90 -12.36
CA LEU A 302 -26.87 -21.74 -11.22
C LEU A 302 -28.23 -21.33 -10.62
N SER A 303 -28.93 -22.30 -10.05
CA SER A 303 -30.13 -22.07 -9.23
C SER A 303 -29.77 -21.75 -7.78
N ILE A 304 -30.70 -21.14 -7.05
CA ILE A 304 -30.52 -20.88 -5.61
C ILE A 304 -30.35 -22.18 -4.81
N HIS A 305 -31.00 -23.24 -5.25
CA HIS A 305 -30.83 -24.58 -4.67
C HIS A 305 -29.40 -25.12 -4.84
N GLU A 306 -28.77 -24.85 -5.97
CA GLU A 306 -27.37 -25.25 -6.25
C GLU A 306 -26.33 -24.33 -5.62
N GLY A 307 -26.76 -23.19 -5.07
CA GLY A 307 -25.91 -22.25 -4.34
C GLY A 307 -25.52 -21.01 -5.15
N ALA A 308 -26.34 -20.55 -6.09
CA ALA A 308 -26.11 -19.32 -6.84
C ALA A 308 -25.85 -18.11 -5.92
N ILE A 309 -26.52 -18.03 -4.77
CA ILE A 309 -26.32 -17.00 -3.75
C ILE A 309 -25.22 -17.49 -2.80
N LEU A 310 -23.97 -17.15 -3.07
CA LEU A 310 -22.81 -17.62 -2.32
C LEU A 310 -22.89 -17.44 -0.79
N PRO A 311 -23.39 -16.30 -0.25
CA PRO A 311 -23.53 -16.13 1.19
C PRO A 311 -24.43 -17.17 1.87
N LEU A 312 -25.40 -17.70 1.15
CA LEU A 312 -26.31 -18.72 1.67
C LEU A 312 -25.78 -20.13 1.44
N GLY A 313 -24.95 -20.31 0.42
CA GLY A 313 -24.43 -21.61 -0.03
C GLY A 313 -25.51 -22.47 -0.67
N LYS A 314 -25.26 -23.80 -0.77
CA LYS A 314 -26.23 -24.75 -1.28
C LYS A 314 -27.42 -24.89 -0.35
N TYR A 315 -28.58 -25.25 -0.91
CA TYR A 315 -29.80 -25.44 -0.16
C TYR A 315 -29.59 -26.21 1.13
N LYS A 316 -30.15 -25.67 2.19
CA LYS A 316 -30.26 -26.29 3.52
C LYS A 316 -31.69 -26.10 4.02
N ASN A 317 -32.18 -27.06 4.80
CA ASN A 317 -33.52 -26.96 5.40
C ASN A 317 -33.54 -25.92 6.55
N GLN A 318 -33.41 -24.64 6.18
CA GLN A 318 -33.36 -23.46 7.06
C GLN A 318 -34.40 -22.43 6.67
N MET A 319 -34.82 -21.62 7.63
CA MET A 319 -35.89 -20.63 7.47
C MET A 319 -35.66 -19.66 6.32
N ILE A 320 -34.42 -19.24 6.08
CA ILE A 320 -34.10 -18.28 5.01
C ILE A 320 -34.43 -18.85 3.62
N PHE A 321 -34.19 -20.15 3.39
CA PHE A 321 -34.54 -20.79 2.11
C PHE A 321 -36.07 -20.96 1.97
N TRP A 322 -36.80 -21.15 3.05
CA TRP A 322 -38.27 -21.22 3.01
C TRP A 322 -38.90 -19.87 2.72
N GLN A 323 -38.30 -18.79 3.24
CA GLN A 323 -38.69 -17.42 2.92
C GLN A 323 -38.50 -17.10 1.46
N ILE A 324 -37.31 -17.47 0.91
CA ILE A 324 -37.00 -17.25 -0.50
C ILE A 324 -37.88 -18.11 -1.42
N ASP A 325 -38.19 -19.34 -1.03
CA ASP A 325 -39.09 -20.22 -1.77
C ASP A 325 -40.52 -19.64 -1.85
N ALA A 326 -41.03 -19.13 -0.72
CA ALA A 326 -42.31 -18.46 -0.69
C ALA A 326 -42.37 -17.16 -1.51
N ILE A 327 -41.25 -16.42 -1.61
CA ILE A 327 -41.15 -15.25 -2.50
C ILE A 327 -41.22 -15.70 -3.95
N LEU A 328 -40.46 -16.74 -4.30
CA LEU A 328 -40.42 -17.25 -5.68
C LEU A 328 -41.78 -17.85 -6.10
N ASP A 329 -42.48 -18.53 -5.20
CA ASP A 329 -43.84 -19.03 -5.42
C ASP A 329 -44.82 -17.92 -5.82
N ASP A 330 -44.70 -16.72 -5.20
CA ASP A 330 -45.55 -15.54 -5.56
C ASP A 330 -45.31 -15.10 -7.02
N TYR A 331 -44.13 -15.35 -7.57
CA TYR A 331 -43.78 -15.05 -8.97
C TYR A 331 -43.94 -16.24 -9.91
N GLY A 332 -44.30 -17.43 -9.40
CA GLY A 332 -44.43 -18.67 -10.20
C GLY A 332 -43.14 -19.39 -10.51
N PHE A 333 -42.11 -19.16 -9.75
CA PHE A 333 -40.77 -19.79 -9.88
C PHE A 333 -40.43 -20.65 -8.65
N SER A 334 -39.31 -21.39 -8.72
CA SER A 334 -38.86 -22.26 -7.64
C SER A 334 -37.39 -22.05 -7.33
N LEU A 335 -36.93 -22.54 -6.17
CA LEU A 335 -35.50 -22.54 -5.81
C LEU A 335 -34.60 -23.24 -6.82
N LYS A 336 -35.13 -24.10 -7.70
CA LYS A 336 -34.37 -24.86 -8.72
C LYS A 336 -34.26 -24.09 -10.05
N THR A 337 -34.94 -22.97 -10.21
CA THR A 337 -34.87 -22.15 -11.41
C THR A 337 -33.51 -21.41 -11.43
N PRO A 338 -32.76 -21.42 -12.56
CA PRO A 338 -31.56 -20.62 -12.71
C PRO A 338 -31.82 -19.14 -12.43
N VAL A 339 -30.88 -18.45 -11.77
CA VAL A 339 -31.05 -17.04 -11.42
C VAL A 339 -31.23 -16.17 -12.67
N ALA A 340 -30.59 -16.52 -13.79
CA ALA A 340 -30.73 -15.82 -15.07
C ALA A 340 -32.17 -15.81 -15.63
N GLU A 341 -33.02 -16.74 -15.22
CA GLU A 341 -34.42 -16.85 -15.65
C GLU A 341 -35.39 -16.16 -14.71
N LEU A 342 -34.92 -15.70 -13.53
CA LEU A 342 -35.76 -15.02 -12.55
C LEU A 342 -36.01 -13.57 -12.99
N PRO A 343 -37.24 -13.04 -12.79
CA PRO A 343 -37.51 -11.64 -13.04
C PRO A 343 -36.76 -10.74 -12.06
N ASP A 344 -36.39 -9.54 -12.49
CA ASP A 344 -35.63 -8.57 -11.70
C ASP A 344 -36.35 -8.22 -10.38
N ASP A 345 -37.68 -8.14 -10.38
CA ASP A 345 -38.48 -7.85 -9.18
C ASP A 345 -38.37 -8.96 -8.14
N ALA A 346 -38.39 -10.22 -8.55
CA ALA A 346 -38.22 -11.35 -7.63
C ALA A 346 -36.79 -11.36 -7.05
N LEU A 347 -35.80 -11.07 -7.89
CA LEU A 347 -34.40 -10.99 -7.45
C LEU A 347 -34.17 -9.81 -6.50
N ASN A 348 -34.80 -8.67 -6.75
CA ASN A 348 -34.77 -7.51 -5.85
C ASN A 348 -35.40 -7.84 -4.49
N ASP A 349 -36.57 -8.51 -4.47
CA ASP A 349 -37.24 -8.94 -3.24
C ASP A 349 -36.34 -9.90 -2.43
N ILE A 350 -35.61 -10.79 -3.09
CA ILE A 350 -34.67 -11.72 -2.46
C ILE A 350 -33.45 -10.97 -1.90
N LEU A 351 -32.92 -10.02 -2.66
CA LEU A 351 -31.70 -9.30 -2.27
C LEU A 351 -31.95 -8.22 -1.22
N TYR A 352 -33.00 -7.45 -1.37
CA TYR A 352 -33.27 -6.25 -0.53
C TYR A 352 -34.42 -6.40 0.44
N GLY A 353 -35.23 -7.48 0.31
CA GLY A 353 -36.37 -7.78 1.17
C GLY A 353 -37.71 -7.26 0.64
N LYS A 354 -38.76 -7.86 1.12
CA LYS A 354 -40.15 -7.52 0.78
C LYS A 354 -40.81 -6.77 1.95
N LEU A 355 -41.48 -5.65 1.67
CA LEU A 355 -42.19 -4.85 2.69
C LEU A 355 -43.39 -5.57 3.29
N GLU A 356 -44.02 -6.43 2.51
CA GLU A 356 -45.19 -7.23 2.94
C GLU A 356 -44.72 -8.49 3.68
N LYS A 357 -45.55 -8.95 4.63
CA LYS A 357 -45.28 -10.22 5.33
C LYS A 357 -45.47 -11.39 4.37
N ILE A 358 -44.50 -12.26 4.35
CA ILE A 358 -44.46 -13.46 3.51
C ILE A 358 -45.18 -14.58 4.24
N ARG A 359 -46.07 -15.29 3.54
CA ARG A 359 -46.79 -16.46 4.06
C ARG A 359 -46.02 -17.73 3.77
N ILE A 360 -45.41 -18.34 4.79
CA ILE A 360 -44.74 -19.62 4.68
C ILE A 360 -45.72 -20.75 4.96
N LYS A 361 -45.99 -21.57 3.96
CA LYS A 361 -46.78 -22.81 4.08
C LYS A 361 -45.82 -23.95 4.36
N LYS A 362 -45.83 -24.55 5.52
CA LYS A 362 -45.05 -25.76 5.78
C LYS A 362 -45.86 -26.83 6.51
N GLU A 363 -45.87 -28.03 5.96
CA GLU A 363 -46.27 -29.24 6.65
C GLU A 363 -45.17 -29.65 7.62
N VAL A 364 -45.32 -29.30 8.91
CA VAL A 364 -44.50 -29.83 9.97
C VAL A 364 -45.34 -30.82 10.75
N VAL A 365 -45.07 -32.12 10.53
CA VAL A 365 -45.61 -33.28 11.31
C VAL A 365 -47.05 -33.03 11.83
N HIS A 366 -48.02 -33.30 10.96
CA HIS A 366 -49.47 -33.33 11.28
C HIS A 366 -50.21 -32.01 11.55
N THR A 367 -49.61 -30.83 11.35
CA THR A 367 -50.36 -29.57 11.40
C THR A 367 -49.90 -28.60 10.32
N THR A 368 -50.81 -28.14 9.48
CA THR A 368 -50.59 -27.01 8.55
C THR A 368 -50.69 -25.72 9.33
N SER A 369 -49.56 -25.07 9.60
CA SER A 369 -49.53 -23.75 10.24
C SER A 369 -49.01 -22.73 9.24
N ASP A 370 -49.80 -21.66 9.02
CA ASP A 370 -49.40 -20.52 8.23
C ASP A 370 -48.60 -19.57 9.13
N TYR A 371 -47.32 -19.32 8.75
CA TYR A 371 -46.48 -18.34 9.44
C TYR A 371 -46.35 -17.10 8.56
N PHE A 372 -46.64 -15.93 9.13
CA PHE A 372 -46.39 -14.64 8.48
C PHE A 372 -45.12 -14.04 9.04
N VAL A 373 -44.05 -13.98 8.22
CA VAL A 373 -42.73 -13.47 8.58
C VAL A 373 -42.30 -12.35 7.66
N SER A 374 -41.55 -11.41 8.21
CA SER A 374 -40.83 -10.39 7.39
C SER A 374 -39.56 -10.96 6.85
N PHE A 375 -39.20 -10.59 5.63
CA PHE A 375 -37.93 -10.92 5.03
C PHE A 375 -37.14 -9.66 4.68
N ASP A 376 -36.03 -9.48 5.31
CA ASP A 376 -35.23 -8.28 5.23
C ASP A 376 -34.22 -8.29 4.05
N GLY A 377 -34.11 -9.40 3.34
CA GLY A 377 -33.21 -9.57 2.20
C GLY A 377 -31.79 -10.01 2.56
N VAL A 378 -31.10 -10.62 1.60
CA VAL A 378 -29.74 -11.14 1.75
C VAL A 378 -28.72 -10.01 2.01
N VAL A 379 -28.90 -8.84 1.41
CA VAL A 379 -28.04 -7.67 1.61
C VAL A 379 -28.07 -7.21 3.07
N LYS A 380 -29.26 -7.11 3.67
CA LYS A 380 -29.39 -6.70 5.07
C LYS A 380 -28.87 -7.76 6.03
N TYR A 381 -29.01 -9.04 5.69
CA TYR A 381 -28.39 -10.14 6.43
C TYR A 381 -26.86 -10.01 6.48
N LEU A 382 -26.21 -9.69 5.35
CA LEU A 382 -24.78 -9.40 5.30
C LEU A 382 -24.39 -8.15 6.08
N GLN A 383 -25.18 -7.07 5.98
CA GLN A 383 -24.96 -5.83 6.73
C GLN A 383 -25.03 -6.06 8.24
N ALA A 384 -26.00 -6.87 8.70
CA ALA A 384 -26.12 -7.24 10.11
C ALA A 384 -24.89 -8.02 10.60
N ALA A 385 -24.34 -8.95 9.79
CA ALA A 385 -23.11 -9.69 10.11
C ALA A 385 -21.88 -8.79 10.19
N ILE A 386 -21.85 -7.67 9.42
CA ILE A 386 -20.75 -6.70 9.45
C ILE A 386 -20.86 -5.78 10.69
N GLN A 387 -22.06 -5.36 11.06
CA GLN A 387 -22.31 -4.40 12.14
C GLN A 387 -22.49 -5.05 13.51
N GLY A 388 -22.76 -6.35 13.55
CA GLY A 388 -22.97 -7.09 14.78
C GLY A 388 -21.67 -7.38 15.53
N ASP A 389 -21.74 -7.37 16.86
CA ASP A 389 -20.63 -7.73 17.75
C ASP A 389 -20.34 -9.25 17.83
N ASP A 390 -21.03 -10.06 17.05
CA ASP A 390 -21.20 -11.50 17.28
C ASP A 390 -19.96 -12.35 17.02
N SER A 391 -19.12 -12.05 16.08
CA SER A 391 -17.77 -12.63 15.96
C SER A 391 -16.91 -11.97 14.87
N LYS A 392 -15.60 -11.90 15.11
CA LYS A 392 -14.61 -11.47 14.10
C LYS A 392 -14.60 -12.37 12.85
N GLU A 393 -15.04 -13.61 12.99
CA GLU A 393 -15.13 -14.58 11.90
C GLU A 393 -16.31 -14.28 10.97
N ALA A 394 -17.48 -13.94 11.53
CA ALA A 394 -18.66 -13.53 10.76
C ALA A 394 -18.42 -12.23 10.01
N GLN A 395 -17.73 -11.24 10.62
CA GLN A 395 -17.34 -10.02 9.95
C GLN A 395 -16.42 -10.29 8.75
N LYS A 396 -15.34 -11.06 8.94
CA LYS A 396 -14.42 -11.45 7.86
C LYS A 396 -15.09 -12.24 6.74
N TRP A 397 -16.07 -13.08 7.10
CA TRP A 397 -16.85 -13.79 6.10
C TRP A 397 -17.72 -12.84 5.27
N ALA A 398 -18.42 -11.89 5.90
CA ALA A 398 -19.26 -10.93 5.19
C ALA A 398 -18.43 -9.93 4.37
N GLU A 399 -17.24 -9.56 4.81
CA GLU A 399 -16.30 -8.68 4.08
C GLU A 399 -15.89 -9.26 2.71
N GLN A 400 -15.93 -10.59 2.51
CA GLN A 400 -15.60 -11.21 1.23
C GLN A 400 -16.59 -10.82 0.11
N PHE A 401 -17.84 -10.47 0.49
CA PHE A 401 -18.91 -10.06 -0.43
C PHE A 401 -18.97 -8.54 -0.63
N MET A 402 -17.99 -7.81 -0.12
CA MET A 402 -17.87 -6.37 -0.32
C MET A 402 -16.82 -6.04 -1.39
N SER A 403 -17.01 -4.92 -2.05
CA SER A 403 -16.01 -4.29 -2.89
C SER A 403 -15.76 -2.85 -2.44
N VAL A 404 -14.53 -2.40 -2.66
CA VAL A 404 -14.12 -1.03 -2.37
C VAL A 404 -14.53 -0.17 -3.56
N LYS A 405 -15.46 0.75 -3.34
CA LYS A 405 -15.91 1.71 -4.37
C LYS A 405 -15.50 3.13 -4.01
N THR A 406 -15.33 3.96 -5.02
CA THR A 406 -15.10 5.39 -4.81
C THR A 406 -16.29 6.00 -4.06
N CYS A 407 -16.02 6.80 -3.03
CA CYS A 407 -17.06 7.44 -2.23
C CYS A 407 -17.94 8.33 -3.12
N PRO A 408 -19.27 8.10 -3.18
CA PRO A 408 -20.17 8.85 -4.06
C PRO A 408 -20.41 10.29 -3.59
N GLU A 409 -20.04 10.66 -2.37
CA GLU A 409 -20.19 12.01 -1.86
C GLU A 409 -19.01 12.92 -2.18
N CYS A 410 -17.77 12.43 -2.02
CA CYS A 410 -16.56 13.19 -2.27
C CYS A 410 -15.85 12.79 -3.57
N HIS A 411 -16.36 11.78 -4.29
CA HIS A 411 -15.79 11.28 -5.56
C HIS A 411 -14.27 10.98 -5.47
N GLY A 412 -13.84 10.40 -4.35
CA GLY A 412 -12.43 10.10 -4.08
C GLY A 412 -11.66 11.23 -3.40
N GLY A 413 -12.20 12.45 -3.36
CA GLY A 413 -11.53 13.66 -2.87
C GLY A 413 -11.25 13.69 -1.36
N ARG A 414 -11.74 12.71 -0.58
CA ARG A 414 -11.51 12.51 0.87
C ARG A 414 -12.03 13.64 1.77
N LEU A 415 -12.29 14.82 1.24
CA LEU A 415 -12.68 16.02 1.96
C LEU A 415 -14.18 16.29 1.84
N ASN A 416 -14.72 17.12 2.73
CA ASN A 416 -16.09 17.58 2.67
C ASN A 416 -16.31 18.60 1.52
N LYS A 417 -17.57 18.85 1.17
CA LYS A 417 -17.95 19.73 0.06
C LYS A 417 -17.42 21.16 0.21
N GLU A 418 -17.40 21.69 1.43
CA GLU A 418 -16.90 23.03 1.71
C GLU A 418 -15.42 23.14 1.39
N SER A 419 -14.59 22.19 1.88
CA SER A 419 -13.13 22.16 1.64
C SER A 419 -12.79 21.97 0.17
N LEU A 420 -13.55 21.13 -0.56
CA LEU A 420 -13.37 20.91 -2.00
C LEU A 420 -13.81 22.11 -2.86
N SER A 421 -14.47 23.10 -2.28
CA SER A 421 -14.91 24.28 -2.99
C SER A 421 -13.92 25.44 -2.95
N TYR A 422 -12.77 25.26 -2.29
CA TYR A 422 -11.64 26.20 -2.39
C TYR A 422 -10.76 25.85 -3.58
N ARG A 423 -10.36 26.86 -4.34
CA ARG A 423 -9.49 26.71 -5.51
C ARG A 423 -8.30 27.67 -5.46
N ILE A 424 -7.19 27.22 -6.01
CA ILE A 424 -6.06 28.05 -6.40
C ILE A 424 -5.94 27.89 -7.91
N TYR A 425 -5.96 29.01 -8.64
CA TYR A 425 -6.05 29.00 -10.08
C TYR A 425 -7.29 28.20 -10.53
N ASP A 426 -7.13 26.99 -11.08
CA ASP A 426 -8.19 26.15 -11.65
C ASP A 426 -8.59 24.94 -10.79
N LYS A 427 -7.77 24.55 -9.80
CA LYS A 427 -7.91 23.26 -9.08
C LYS A 427 -8.17 23.42 -7.59
N ASN A 428 -8.95 22.48 -7.04
CA ASN A 428 -9.04 22.28 -5.61
C ASN A 428 -7.90 21.39 -5.10
N ILE A 429 -7.72 21.30 -3.79
CA ILE A 429 -6.61 20.54 -3.17
C ILE A 429 -6.62 19.04 -3.52
N SER A 430 -7.78 18.44 -3.71
CA SER A 430 -7.90 17.02 -4.11
C SER A 430 -7.42 16.81 -5.53
N GLN A 431 -7.86 17.67 -6.46
CA GLN A 431 -7.43 17.64 -7.86
C GLN A 431 -5.93 17.87 -8.01
N VAL A 432 -5.36 18.75 -7.18
CA VAL A 432 -3.91 18.95 -7.13
C VAL A 432 -3.19 17.71 -6.60
N ALA A 433 -3.75 17.06 -5.59
CA ALA A 433 -3.16 15.83 -5.04
C ALA A 433 -3.28 14.62 -5.99
N GLU A 434 -4.14 14.66 -6.99
CA GLU A 434 -4.30 13.65 -8.05
C GLU A 434 -3.27 13.79 -9.18
N LEU A 435 -2.68 14.96 -9.34
CA LEU A 435 -1.61 15.19 -10.33
C LEU A 435 -0.41 14.31 -9.99
N ASP A 436 0.26 13.80 -11.03
CA ASP A 436 1.58 13.23 -10.82
C ASP A 436 2.59 14.33 -10.44
N ILE A 437 3.69 13.93 -9.82
CA ILE A 437 4.69 14.87 -9.26
C ILE A 437 5.24 15.82 -10.35
N ARG A 438 5.41 15.35 -11.59
CA ARG A 438 5.87 16.19 -12.72
C ARG A 438 4.82 17.22 -13.10
N GLN A 439 3.56 16.80 -13.25
CA GLN A 439 2.43 17.69 -13.54
C GLN A 439 2.20 18.68 -12.40
N LEU A 440 2.33 18.23 -11.17
CA LEU A 440 2.22 19.09 -9.99
C LEU A 440 3.29 20.20 -10.02
N TYR A 441 4.54 19.86 -10.36
CA TYR A 441 5.61 20.84 -10.45
C TYR A 441 5.30 21.92 -11.49
N GLN A 442 4.80 21.53 -12.67
CA GLN A 442 4.39 22.46 -13.74
C GLN A 442 3.19 23.32 -13.31
N TRP A 443 2.19 22.68 -12.70
CA TRP A 443 1.01 23.40 -12.21
C TRP A 443 1.35 24.47 -11.15
N LEU A 444 2.35 24.25 -10.31
CA LEU A 444 2.77 25.25 -9.31
C LEU A 444 3.30 26.53 -9.95
N ASP A 445 3.99 26.43 -11.07
CA ASP A 445 4.49 27.60 -11.81
C ASP A 445 3.33 28.37 -12.45
N GLU A 446 2.37 27.68 -13.04
CA GLU A 446 1.15 28.27 -13.59
C GLU A 446 0.29 28.92 -12.50
N ALA A 447 0.09 28.23 -11.41
CA ALA A 447 -0.70 28.72 -10.27
C ALA A 447 -0.10 30.00 -9.67
N GLU A 448 1.24 30.03 -9.48
CA GLU A 448 1.93 31.22 -8.96
C GLU A 448 1.78 32.43 -9.89
N ALA A 449 1.85 32.23 -11.21
CA ALA A 449 1.68 33.30 -12.19
C ALA A 449 0.28 33.95 -12.14
N HIS A 450 -0.76 33.16 -11.75
CA HIS A 450 -2.15 33.62 -11.67
C HIS A 450 -2.57 34.15 -10.31
N LEU A 451 -1.71 34.06 -9.28
CA LEU A 451 -1.97 34.69 -7.98
C LEU A 451 -1.86 36.22 -8.08
N ASP A 452 -2.77 36.90 -7.39
CA ASP A 452 -2.64 38.36 -7.21
C ASP A 452 -1.40 38.70 -6.36
N HIS A 453 -0.96 39.96 -6.41
CA HIS A 453 0.27 40.41 -5.75
C HIS A 453 0.33 40.06 -4.24
N LYS A 454 -0.80 40.22 -3.51
CA LYS A 454 -0.89 39.95 -2.09
C LYS A 454 -0.77 38.44 -1.81
N ASN A 455 -1.55 37.63 -2.53
CA ASN A 455 -1.54 36.18 -2.35
C ASN A 455 -0.21 35.55 -2.80
N ARG A 456 0.44 36.11 -3.82
CA ARG A 456 1.78 35.69 -4.26
C ARG A 456 2.82 35.91 -3.17
N GLN A 457 2.82 37.06 -2.48
CA GLN A 457 3.72 37.29 -1.36
C GLN A 457 3.46 36.32 -0.19
N ILE A 458 2.20 36.04 0.14
CA ILE A 458 1.82 35.09 1.18
C ILE A 458 2.26 33.66 0.82
N ALA A 459 2.11 33.27 -0.45
CA ALA A 459 2.40 31.93 -0.92
C ALA A 459 3.90 31.65 -1.15
N ALA A 460 4.74 32.68 -1.32
CA ALA A 460 6.13 32.57 -1.79
C ALA A 460 6.96 31.53 -1.03
N GLU A 461 7.02 31.62 0.30
CA GLU A 461 7.80 30.68 1.14
C GLU A 461 7.18 29.27 1.12
N ILE A 462 5.84 29.17 1.08
CA ILE A 462 5.14 27.87 1.03
C ILE A 462 5.43 27.18 -0.30
N LEU A 463 5.36 27.90 -1.40
CA LEU A 463 5.64 27.37 -2.76
C LEU A 463 7.11 26.94 -2.88
N LYS A 464 8.05 27.69 -2.31
CA LYS A 464 9.47 27.33 -2.25
C LYS A 464 9.68 26.00 -1.53
N GLU A 465 9.05 25.80 -0.38
CA GLU A 465 9.13 24.55 0.40
C GLU A 465 8.52 23.37 -0.36
N ILE A 466 7.36 23.58 -1.01
CA ILE A 466 6.73 22.52 -1.83
C ILE A 466 7.65 22.16 -3.00
N ARG A 467 8.19 23.13 -3.74
CA ARG A 467 9.08 22.88 -4.89
C ARG A 467 10.35 22.14 -4.46
N THR A 468 10.92 22.49 -3.33
CA THR A 468 12.12 21.83 -2.81
C THR A 468 11.84 20.35 -2.54
N ARG A 469 10.73 20.01 -1.86
CA ARG A 469 10.34 18.63 -1.60
C ARG A 469 10.00 17.84 -2.86
N ILE A 470 9.30 18.47 -3.79
CA ILE A 470 8.99 17.86 -5.10
C ILE A 470 10.27 17.53 -5.85
N ARG A 471 11.26 18.42 -5.87
CA ARG A 471 12.54 18.19 -6.55
C ARG A 471 13.24 16.95 -6.03
N PHE A 472 13.27 16.74 -4.71
CA PHE A 472 13.86 15.52 -4.15
C PHE A 472 13.14 14.24 -4.58
N ILE A 473 11.81 14.29 -4.76
CA ILE A 473 11.05 13.13 -5.27
C ILE A 473 11.37 12.89 -6.76
N LEU A 474 11.54 13.96 -7.55
CA LEU A 474 11.96 13.87 -8.95
C LEU A 474 13.37 13.29 -9.06
N ASP A 475 14.29 13.71 -8.19
CA ASP A 475 15.70 13.27 -8.18
C ASP A 475 15.85 11.79 -7.87
N VAL A 476 14.92 11.17 -7.12
CA VAL A 476 14.89 9.73 -6.86
C VAL A 476 14.05 8.92 -7.88
N GLY A 477 13.60 9.54 -8.98
CA GLY A 477 12.90 8.88 -10.09
C GLY A 477 11.44 8.50 -9.81
N LEU A 478 10.75 9.22 -8.91
CA LEU A 478 9.34 8.95 -8.55
C LEU A 478 8.36 9.98 -9.15
N GLU A 479 8.68 10.51 -10.32
CA GLU A 479 7.91 11.56 -11.01
C GLU A 479 6.48 11.17 -11.38
N TYR A 480 6.20 9.87 -11.50
CA TYR A 480 4.91 9.30 -11.89
C TYR A 480 3.93 9.10 -10.72
N LEU A 481 4.37 9.27 -9.48
CA LEU A 481 3.50 9.12 -8.31
C LEU A 481 2.60 10.35 -8.14
N ALA A 482 1.36 10.10 -7.68
CA ALA A 482 0.45 11.15 -7.25
C ALA A 482 0.48 11.29 -5.71
N LEU A 483 0.24 12.51 -5.20
CA LEU A 483 0.27 12.76 -3.76
C LEU A 483 -0.84 12.01 -2.99
N ASN A 484 -1.98 11.75 -3.61
CA ASN A 484 -3.10 11.04 -3.01
C ASN A 484 -2.93 9.52 -3.00
N ARG A 485 -1.89 8.96 -3.65
CA ARG A 485 -1.61 7.53 -3.67
C ARG A 485 -1.34 7.01 -2.26
N GLN A 486 -2.06 5.96 -1.88
CA GLN A 486 -1.96 5.37 -0.55
C GLN A 486 -0.60 4.70 -0.36
N SER A 487 0.02 4.91 0.80
CA SER A 487 1.33 4.29 1.13
C SER A 487 1.30 2.77 1.12
N VAL A 488 0.13 2.17 1.41
CA VAL A 488 -0.07 0.70 1.37
C VAL A 488 0.02 0.13 -0.04
N SER A 489 -0.26 0.94 -1.06
CA SER A 489 -0.23 0.53 -2.48
C SER A 489 1.15 0.67 -3.12
N LEU A 490 2.13 1.21 -2.41
CA LEU A 490 3.48 1.40 -2.90
C LEU A 490 4.27 0.09 -2.86
N SER A 491 5.11 -0.13 -3.84
CA SER A 491 6.12 -1.18 -3.79
C SER A 491 7.16 -0.89 -2.69
N GLY A 492 7.91 -1.90 -2.28
CA GLY A 492 8.98 -1.74 -1.29
C GLY A 492 9.99 -0.67 -1.70
N GLY A 493 10.44 -0.71 -2.94
CA GLY A 493 11.39 0.27 -3.50
C GLY A 493 10.80 1.69 -3.61
N GLU A 494 9.53 1.85 -4.03
CA GLU A 494 8.86 3.16 -4.05
C GLU A 494 8.79 3.76 -2.64
N SER A 495 8.38 2.96 -1.65
CA SER A 495 8.29 3.41 -0.24
C SER A 495 9.66 3.82 0.31
N GLN A 496 10.70 3.06 0.01
CA GLN A 496 12.09 3.34 0.41
C GLN A 496 12.60 4.65 -0.20
N ARG A 497 12.39 4.85 -1.50
CA ARG A 497 12.81 6.09 -2.19
C ARG A 497 12.05 7.33 -1.72
N ILE A 498 10.76 7.21 -1.37
CA ILE A 498 10.02 8.30 -0.74
C ILE A 498 10.67 8.69 0.59
N ARG A 499 11.04 7.71 1.43
CA ARG A 499 11.75 7.97 2.68
C ARG A 499 13.12 8.62 2.41
N LEU A 500 13.86 8.12 1.42
CA LEU A 500 15.14 8.73 1.01
C LEU A 500 14.96 10.18 0.60
N ALA A 501 13.99 10.49 -0.28
CA ALA A 501 13.67 11.85 -0.70
C ALA A 501 13.33 12.76 0.49
N THR A 502 12.55 12.25 1.45
CA THR A 502 12.21 12.99 2.68
C THR A 502 13.45 13.27 3.53
N GLN A 503 14.37 12.30 3.66
CA GLN A 503 15.61 12.47 4.43
C GLN A 503 16.59 13.41 3.75
N ILE A 504 16.75 13.37 2.43
CA ILE A 504 17.52 14.36 1.66
C ILE A 504 16.93 15.76 1.89
N GLY A 505 15.60 15.85 1.89
CA GLY A 505 14.88 17.11 2.15
C GLY A 505 15.07 17.69 3.54
N SER A 506 15.43 16.87 4.53
CA SER A 506 15.73 17.34 5.90
C SER A 506 17.05 18.13 6.00
N GLN A 507 17.94 18.02 5.00
CA GLN A 507 19.26 18.67 4.95
C GLN A 507 20.12 18.45 6.22
N LEU A 508 19.94 17.28 6.87
CA LEU A 508 20.76 16.91 8.01
C LEU A 508 22.19 16.66 7.55
N VAL A 509 23.14 17.08 8.39
CA VAL A 509 24.59 16.92 8.17
C VAL A 509 25.21 16.07 9.27
N ASN A 510 26.32 15.42 8.97
CA ASN A 510 27.04 14.54 9.88
C ASN A 510 26.17 13.38 10.42
N VAL A 511 25.33 12.82 9.57
CA VAL A 511 24.50 11.66 9.84
C VAL A 511 25.02 10.45 9.09
N LEU A 512 24.92 9.27 9.68
CA LEU A 512 25.18 7.98 9.05
C LEU A 512 23.87 7.41 8.50
N TYR A 513 23.74 7.38 7.19
CA TYR A 513 22.62 6.74 6.51
C TYR A 513 22.97 5.32 6.13
N ILE A 514 22.09 4.36 6.45
CA ILE A 514 22.23 2.95 6.06
C ILE A 514 20.99 2.55 5.24
N LEU A 515 21.22 2.16 3.97
CA LEU A 515 20.19 1.79 3.02
C LEU A 515 20.29 0.31 2.65
N ASP A 516 19.12 -0.35 2.54
CA ASP A 516 19.01 -1.75 2.12
C ASP A 516 18.52 -1.83 0.68
N GLU A 517 19.40 -2.17 -0.24
CA GLU A 517 19.11 -2.41 -1.66
C GLU A 517 18.23 -1.33 -2.32
N PRO A 518 18.63 -0.06 -2.32
CA PRO A 518 17.78 1.04 -2.81
C PRO A 518 17.56 1.02 -4.34
N SER A 519 18.34 0.25 -5.12
CA SER A 519 18.20 0.10 -6.57
C SER A 519 17.08 -0.85 -6.99
N ILE A 520 16.42 -1.53 -6.05
CA ILE A 520 15.39 -2.54 -6.35
C ILE A 520 14.24 -1.96 -7.17
N GLY A 521 13.84 -2.69 -8.21
CA GLY A 521 12.73 -2.35 -9.10
C GLY A 521 12.98 -1.10 -9.95
N LEU A 522 14.26 -0.67 -10.06
CA LEU A 522 14.65 0.44 -10.91
C LEU A 522 15.11 -0.03 -12.28
N HIS A 523 14.63 0.66 -13.30
CA HIS A 523 15.25 0.63 -14.61
C HIS A 523 16.64 1.32 -14.54
N GLN A 524 17.59 0.92 -15.37
CA GLN A 524 18.98 1.46 -15.34
C GLN A 524 19.01 2.99 -15.45
N ARG A 525 18.13 3.59 -16.24
CA ARG A 525 17.97 5.05 -16.33
C ARG A 525 17.67 5.71 -14.98
N ASP A 526 16.81 5.07 -14.18
CA ASP A 526 16.39 5.62 -12.89
C ASP A 526 17.45 5.32 -11.80
N ASN A 527 18.26 4.26 -11.98
CA ASN A 527 19.39 3.94 -11.12
C ASN A 527 20.49 5.02 -11.16
N GLU A 528 20.78 5.58 -12.35
CA GLU A 528 21.69 6.72 -12.50
C GLU A 528 21.26 7.93 -11.66
N LYS A 529 19.95 8.24 -11.62
CA LYS A 529 19.39 9.33 -10.79
C LYS A 529 19.56 9.03 -9.29
N LEU A 530 19.30 7.79 -8.88
CA LEU A 530 19.47 7.36 -7.49
C LEU A 530 20.92 7.51 -7.03
N ILE A 531 21.88 7.03 -7.83
CA ILE A 531 23.33 7.15 -7.54
C ILE A 531 23.71 8.62 -7.35
N THR A 532 23.23 9.50 -8.24
CA THR A 532 23.47 10.94 -8.13
C THR A 532 22.89 11.51 -6.83
N SER A 533 21.69 11.08 -6.43
CA SER A 533 21.03 11.53 -5.20
C SER A 533 21.78 11.08 -3.94
N LEU A 534 22.34 9.85 -3.94
CA LEU A 534 23.15 9.34 -2.83
C LEU A 534 24.50 10.07 -2.73
N LYS A 535 25.12 10.40 -3.87
CA LYS A 535 26.33 11.24 -3.92
C LYS A 535 26.05 12.64 -3.37
N ASN A 536 24.94 13.25 -3.75
CA ASN A 536 24.53 14.55 -3.20
C ASN A 536 24.31 14.48 -1.68
N LEU A 537 23.69 13.40 -1.17
CA LEU A 537 23.51 13.19 0.26
C LEU A 537 24.85 13.09 1.01
N ARG A 538 25.86 12.41 0.42
CA ARG A 538 27.23 12.36 0.92
C ARG A 538 27.89 13.75 0.88
N ASP A 539 27.78 14.48 -0.24
CA ASP A 539 28.47 15.74 -0.48
C ASP A 539 27.98 16.86 0.45
N ILE A 540 26.77 16.74 1.00
CA ILE A 540 26.27 17.63 2.08
C ILE A 540 27.05 17.42 3.39
N GLY A 541 27.85 16.36 3.53
CA GLY A 541 28.65 16.05 4.69
C GLY A 541 28.14 14.85 5.50
N ASN A 542 27.43 13.92 4.89
CA ASN A 542 26.96 12.68 5.50
C ASN A 542 27.82 11.48 5.13
N THR A 543 27.71 10.42 5.92
CA THR A 543 28.25 9.09 5.58
C THR A 543 27.09 8.22 5.09
N VAL A 544 27.27 7.58 3.96
CA VAL A 544 26.22 6.75 3.35
C VAL A 544 26.74 5.32 3.17
N ILE A 545 26.10 4.38 3.85
CA ILE A 545 26.35 2.94 3.68
C ILE A 545 25.17 2.34 2.93
N VAL A 546 25.46 1.61 1.86
CA VAL A 546 24.45 0.94 1.03
C VAL A 546 24.76 -0.54 0.97
N VAL A 547 23.82 -1.40 1.35
CA VAL A 547 23.91 -2.83 1.09
C VAL A 547 23.38 -3.04 -0.32
N GLU A 548 24.24 -3.48 -1.25
CA GLU A 548 23.89 -3.53 -2.68
C GLU A 548 24.58 -4.62 -3.47
N HIS A 549 23.98 -4.95 -4.62
CA HIS A 549 24.46 -5.91 -5.59
C HIS A 549 24.57 -5.34 -7.01
N ASP A 550 24.09 -4.11 -7.22
CA ASP A 550 24.10 -3.45 -8.51
C ASP A 550 25.52 -3.05 -8.92
N LYS A 551 25.91 -3.38 -10.17
CA LYS A 551 27.24 -3.12 -10.73
C LYS A 551 27.55 -1.62 -10.79
N ASP A 552 26.59 -0.82 -11.24
CA ASP A 552 26.79 0.62 -11.41
C ASP A 552 26.90 1.32 -10.06
N MET A 553 26.13 0.88 -9.06
CA MET A 553 26.23 1.38 -7.70
C MET A 553 27.61 1.09 -7.09
N MET A 554 28.13 -0.14 -7.25
CA MET A 554 29.46 -0.52 -6.76
C MET A 554 30.58 0.26 -7.44
N LEU A 555 30.54 0.42 -8.76
CA LEU A 555 31.57 1.14 -9.51
C LEU A 555 31.56 2.66 -9.25
N ASN A 556 30.41 3.20 -8.83
CA ASN A 556 30.24 4.62 -8.49
C ASN A 556 30.42 4.94 -7.01
N ALA A 557 30.67 3.94 -6.16
CA ALA A 557 30.96 4.11 -4.74
C ALA A 557 32.35 4.69 -4.50
N ASP A 558 32.59 5.29 -3.35
CA ASP A 558 33.90 5.71 -2.90
C ASP A 558 34.69 4.54 -2.28
N TYR A 559 33.95 3.62 -1.65
CA TYR A 559 34.50 2.50 -0.92
C TYR A 559 33.61 1.26 -1.01
N ILE A 560 34.20 0.07 -1.05
CA ILE A 560 33.50 -1.21 -1.11
C ILE A 560 33.97 -2.10 0.04
N VAL A 561 33.02 -2.77 0.68
CA VAL A 561 33.26 -3.83 1.68
C VAL A 561 32.57 -5.10 1.17
N ASP A 562 33.39 -6.13 0.84
CA ASP A 562 32.89 -7.42 0.35
C ASP A 562 32.93 -8.48 1.44
N ILE A 563 31.75 -9.05 1.76
CA ILE A 563 31.57 -10.07 2.80
C ILE A 563 31.30 -11.43 2.16
N GLY A 564 32.12 -12.39 2.48
CA GLY A 564 32.03 -13.71 1.86
C GLY A 564 32.87 -14.79 2.58
N PRO A 565 33.48 -15.71 1.81
CA PRO A 565 33.38 -15.91 0.35
C PRO A 565 32.08 -16.62 -0.10
N GLY A 566 31.30 -17.16 0.81
CA GLY A 566 30.04 -17.87 0.52
C GLY A 566 28.91 -17.48 1.45
N ALA A 567 27.82 -18.29 1.47
CA ALA A 567 26.64 -18.06 2.28
C ALA A 567 26.66 -18.85 3.60
N GLY A 568 25.96 -18.38 4.62
CA GLY A 568 25.77 -19.04 5.91
C GLY A 568 27.10 -19.34 6.61
N ARG A 569 27.37 -20.62 6.92
CA ARG A 569 28.62 -21.04 7.60
C ARG A 569 29.89 -20.78 6.79
N LYS A 570 29.78 -20.72 5.46
CA LYS A 570 30.92 -20.41 4.57
C LYS A 570 31.10 -18.90 4.36
N GLY A 571 30.17 -18.09 4.82
CA GLY A 571 30.21 -16.62 4.80
C GLY A 571 30.82 -16.04 6.08
N GLY A 572 30.55 -14.76 6.30
CA GLY A 572 30.84 -14.02 7.52
C GLY A 572 32.31 -13.57 7.66
N LYS A 573 33.09 -13.63 6.60
CA LYS A 573 34.47 -13.12 6.58
C LYS A 573 34.57 -11.87 5.74
N LEU A 574 35.44 -10.95 6.12
CA LEU A 574 35.82 -9.84 5.26
C LEU A 574 36.72 -10.39 4.13
N VAL A 575 36.24 -10.27 2.90
CA VAL A 575 36.94 -10.75 1.70
C VAL A 575 37.77 -9.62 1.09
N PHE A 576 37.18 -8.42 1.05
CA PHE A 576 37.83 -7.23 0.53
C PHE A 576 37.27 -5.98 1.21
N GLN A 577 38.13 -4.97 1.37
CA GLN A 577 37.74 -3.59 1.66
C GLN A 577 38.69 -2.64 0.98
N GLY A 578 38.17 -1.61 0.28
CA GLY A 578 38.99 -0.68 -0.49
C GLY A 578 38.18 0.10 -1.50
N THR A 579 38.85 0.78 -2.41
CA THR A 579 38.21 1.52 -3.51
C THR A 579 37.73 0.57 -4.62
N PRO A 580 36.77 0.98 -5.46
CA PRO A 580 36.33 0.20 -6.62
C PRO A 580 37.48 -0.19 -7.55
N GLN A 581 38.45 0.70 -7.77
CA GLN A 581 39.64 0.44 -8.63
C GLN A 581 40.52 -0.65 -8.05
N GLU A 582 40.67 -0.72 -6.73
CA GLU A 582 41.41 -1.78 -6.06
C GLU A 582 40.65 -3.11 -6.12
N MET A 583 39.29 -3.05 -6.01
CA MET A 583 38.41 -4.23 -6.12
C MET A 583 38.56 -4.92 -7.50
N LEU A 584 38.56 -4.14 -8.58
CA LEU A 584 38.73 -4.67 -9.95
C LEU A 584 40.04 -5.44 -10.19
N ARG A 585 41.06 -5.24 -9.35
CA ARG A 585 42.35 -5.94 -9.41
C ARG A 585 42.41 -7.21 -8.56
N GLN A 586 41.38 -7.47 -7.77
CA GLN A 586 41.30 -8.66 -6.92
C GLN A 586 40.71 -9.85 -7.69
N HIS A 587 40.82 -11.03 -7.10
CA HIS A 587 40.20 -12.27 -7.58
C HIS A 587 39.23 -12.80 -6.54
N THR A 588 38.12 -12.09 -6.38
CA THR A 588 37.00 -12.52 -5.55
C THR A 588 35.80 -12.85 -6.44
N VAL A 589 34.81 -13.55 -5.89
CA VAL A 589 33.60 -13.85 -6.67
C VAL A 589 32.96 -12.56 -7.22
N THR A 590 32.88 -11.50 -6.42
CA THR A 590 32.33 -10.21 -6.80
C THR A 590 33.19 -9.50 -7.84
N SER A 591 34.51 -9.44 -7.63
CA SER A 591 35.41 -8.75 -8.57
C SER A 591 35.46 -9.42 -9.94
N ASP A 592 35.39 -10.76 -9.99
CA ASP A 592 35.39 -11.50 -11.25
C ASP A 592 34.18 -11.13 -12.15
N TYR A 593 33.03 -10.81 -11.55
CA TYR A 593 31.85 -10.29 -12.30
C TYR A 593 32.02 -8.81 -12.66
N LEU A 594 32.64 -8.01 -11.79
CA LEU A 594 32.79 -6.57 -12.05
C LEU A 594 33.81 -6.31 -13.17
N ASN A 595 34.91 -7.07 -13.22
CA ASN A 595 35.96 -6.93 -14.22
C ASN A 595 35.71 -7.73 -15.51
N GLY A 596 34.61 -8.50 -15.59
CA GLY A 596 34.23 -9.27 -16.76
C GLY A 596 34.91 -10.65 -16.90
N THR A 597 35.74 -11.06 -15.95
CA THR A 597 36.39 -12.40 -15.97
C THR A 597 35.32 -13.50 -15.87
N LYS A 598 34.25 -13.25 -15.14
CA LYS A 598 33.04 -14.07 -15.10
C LYS A 598 31.86 -13.26 -15.65
N SER A 599 31.03 -13.90 -16.45
CA SER A 599 29.77 -13.33 -16.94
C SER A 599 28.70 -14.42 -17.00
N ILE A 600 27.44 -14.02 -17.03
CA ILE A 600 26.34 -14.91 -17.35
C ILE A 600 26.27 -14.97 -18.87
N PRO A 601 26.50 -16.14 -19.50
CA PRO A 601 26.64 -16.22 -20.95
C PRO A 601 25.29 -15.99 -21.65
N VAL A 602 25.31 -15.25 -22.76
CA VAL A 602 24.14 -15.07 -23.64
C VAL A 602 23.92 -16.34 -24.43
N PRO A 603 22.71 -16.90 -24.55
CA PRO A 603 22.40 -18.04 -25.39
C PRO A 603 22.76 -17.77 -26.87
N GLN A 604 23.41 -18.73 -27.53
CA GLN A 604 23.75 -18.60 -28.95
C GLN A 604 22.51 -18.64 -29.85
N GLU A 605 21.50 -19.43 -29.46
CA GLU A 605 20.23 -19.55 -30.14
C GLU A 605 19.08 -19.28 -29.18
N ARG A 606 18.07 -18.54 -29.63
CA ARG A 606 16.86 -18.30 -28.86
C ARG A 606 15.85 -19.43 -29.11
N ARG A 607 15.13 -19.83 -28.07
CA ARG A 607 14.10 -20.88 -28.16
C ARG A 607 12.98 -20.44 -29.11
N PRO A 608 12.55 -21.28 -30.07
CA PRO A 608 11.47 -20.94 -30.99
C PRO A 608 10.09 -20.90 -30.29
N GLY A 609 9.96 -21.57 -29.13
CA GLY A 609 8.69 -21.79 -28.45
C GLY A 609 7.92 -22.98 -29.05
N ASN A 610 6.67 -23.15 -28.62
CA ASN A 610 5.81 -24.25 -29.07
C ASN A 610 4.81 -23.86 -30.17
N GLY A 611 4.86 -22.62 -30.66
CA GLY A 611 3.99 -22.09 -31.70
C GLY A 611 2.60 -21.67 -31.23
N SER A 612 2.28 -21.82 -29.93
CA SER A 612 1.04 -21.33 -29.32
C SER A 612 1.26 -19.98 -28.65
N HIS A 613 0.21 -19.19 -28.54
CA HIS A 613 0.25 -17.84 -28.00
C HIS A 613 -0.90 -17.58 -27.03
N ILE A 614 -0.70 -16.69 -26.08
CA ILE A 614 -1.78 -16.01 -25.35
C ILE A 614 -1.77 -14.56 -25.79
N ILE A 615 -2.92 -14.06 -26.24
CA ILE A 615 -3.05 -12.69 -26.70
C ILE A 615 -4.08 -11.99 -25.83
N ILE A 616 -3.71 -10.86 -25.22
CA ILE A 616 -4.63 -9.97 -24.52
C ILE A 616 -4.93 -8.79 -25.44
N HIS A 617 -6.21 -8.54 -25.66
CA HIS A 617 -6.69 -7.41 -26.43
C HIS A 617 -7.28 -6.36 -25.50
N GLY A 618 -6.90 -5.10 -25.74
CA GLY A 618 -7.55 -3.97 -25.13
C GLY A 618 -7.34 -3.81 -23.62
N ALA A 619 -6.15 -4.12 -23.10
CA ALA A 619 -5.87 -3.89 -21.68
C ALA A 619 -5.86 -2.39 -21.34
N LYS A 620 -6.71 -1.97 -20.36
CA LYS A 620 -7.01 -0.56 -20.02
C LYS A 620 -6.84 -0.23 -18.54
N GLY A 621 -6.26 -1.14 -17.75
CA GLY A 621 -6.09 -0.94 -16.31
C GLY A 621 -5.11 0.19 -15.99
N ASN A 622 -5.39 0.97 -14.94
CA ASN A 622 -4.54 2.06 -14.46
C ASN A 622 -4.06 2.99 -15.58
N ASN A 623 -2.76 2.96 -15.89
CA ASN A 623 -2.17 3.78 -16.96
C ASN A 623 -2.08 3.09 -18.32
N LEU A 624 -2.53 1.85 -18.48
CA LEU A 624 -2.50 1.14 -19.75
C LEU A 624 -3.41 1.79 -20.79
N LYS A 625 -2.89 2.00 -22.00
CA LYS A 625 -3.55 2.73 -23.08
C LYS A 625 -4.13 1.80 -24.14
N ASN A 626 -5.08 0.94 -23.74
CA ASN A 626 -5.77 0.01 -24.66
C ASN A 626 -4.77 -0.85 -25.44
N VAL A 627 -3.85 -1.49 -24.73
CA VAL A 627 -2.74 -2.22 -25.34
C VAL A 627 -3.15 -3.64 -25.73
N GLU A 628 -2.59 -4.09 -26.85
CA GLU A 628 -2.60 -5.48 -27.30
C GLU A 628 -1.24 -6.09 -27.03
N VAL A 629 -1.22 -7.26 -26.41
CA VAL A 629 0.04 -7.93 -26.03
C VAL A 629 -0.02 -9.42 -26.34
N ASP A 630 0.98 -9.90 -27.07
CA ASP A 630 1.20 -11.29 -27.41
C ASP A 630 2.26 -11.94 -26.50
N PHE A 631 1.93 -13.07 -25.90
CA PHE A 631 2.80 -13.88 -25.06
C PHE A 631 3.03 -15.25 -25.72
N PRO A 632 4.15 -15.43 -26.47
CA PRO A 632 4.49 -16.71 -27.09
C PRO A 632 4.79 -17.77 -26.04
N LEU A 633 4.15 -18.95 -26.12
CA LEU A 633 4.27 -20.02 -25.15
C LEU A 633 5.54 -20.88 -25.36
N GLY A 634 6.00 -21.53 -24.28
CA GLY A 634 7.22 -22.35 -24.29
C GLY A 634 8.51 -21.53 -24.37
N LYS A 635 8.47 -20.28 -23.89
CA LYS A 635 9.60 -19.33 -23.89
C LYS A 635 9.85 -18.71 -22.52
N LEU A 636 11.07 -18.17 -22.36
CA LEU A 636 11.42 -17.23 -21.31
C LEU A 636 11.06 -15.83 -21.78
N ILE A 637 9.98 -15.26 -21.23
CA ILE A 637 9.48 -13.93 -21.57
C ILE A 637 9.90 -12.96 -20.46
N VAL A 638 10.52 -11.84 -20.82
CA VAL A 638 10.86 -10.78 -19.86
C VAL A 638 10.07 -9.52 -20.18
N VAL A 639 9.30 -9.05 -19.21
CA VAL A 639 8.55 -7.80 -19.28
C VAL A 639 9.37 -6.72 -18.57
N THR A 640 9.85 -5.75 -19.33
CA THR A 640 10.75 -4.70 -18.85
C THR A 640 10.22 -3.31 -19.20
N GLY A 641 10.97 -2.27 -18.84
CA GLY A 641 10.63 -0.86 -19.09
C GLY A 641 10.77 0.00 -17.83
N VAL A 642 10.68 1.30 -17.96
CA VAL A 642 10.87 2.26 -16.87
C VAL A 642 9.92 2.02 -15.69
N SER A 643 10.29 2.51 -14.50
CA SER A 643 9.45 2.40 -13.31
C SER A 643 8.10 3.10 -13.53
N GLY A 644 6.98 2.45 -13.12
CA GLY A 644 5.63 2.99 -13.33
C GLY A 644 5.09 2.91 -14.76
N SER A 645 5.75 2.23 -15.70
CA SER A 645 5.30 2.11 -17.11
C SER A 645 4.06 1.22 -17.32
N GLY A 646 3.61 0.48 -16.29
CA GLY A 646 2.41 -0.36 -16.38
C GLY A 646 2.68 -1.87 -16.39
N LYS A 647 3.93 -2.33 -16.19
CA LYS A 647 4.32 -3.75 -16.19
C LYS A 647 3.49 -4.59 -15.23
N SER A 648 3.44 -4.21 -13.95
CA SER A 648 2.69 -4.94 -12.93
C SER A 648 1.18 -4.88 -13.17
N THR A 649 0.66 -3.78 -13.74
CA THR A 649 -0.75 -3.68 -14.14
C THR A 649 -1.08 -4.68 -15.24
N LEU A 650 -0.22 -4.81 -16.26
CA LEU A 650 -0.41 -5.76 -17.36
C LEU A 650 -0.35 -7.21 -16.86
N ILE A 651 0.65 -7.55 -16.06
CA ILE A 651 0.93 -8.94 -15.68
C ILE A 651 0.18 -9.32 -14.39
N ASN A 652 0.38 -8.60 -13.27
CA ASN A 652 -0.12 -9.00 -11.95
C ASN A 652 -1.58 -8.61 -11.70
N GLU A 653 -2.08 -7.57 -12.38
CA GLU A 653 -3.44 -7.06 -12.18
C GLU A 653 -4.38 -7.38 -13.36
N THR A 654 -3.85 -7.74 -14.52
CA THR A 654 -4.66 -8.11 -15.69
C THR A 654 -4.48 -9.60 -16.05
N LEU A 655 -3.32 -10.03 -16.58
CA LEU A 655 -3.10 -11.41 -17.06
C LEU A 655 -3.27 -12.45 -15.94
N GLN A 656 -2.59 -12.28 -14.81
CA GLN A 656 -2.59 -13.24 -13.70
C GLN A 656 -4.00 -13.45 -13.12
N PRO A 657 -4.82 -12.41 -12.83
CA PRO A 657 -6.19 -12.61 -12.36
C PRO A 657 -7.10 -13.27 -13.40
N ILE A 658 -6.96 -12.98 -14.70
CA ILE A 658 -7.72 -13.65 -15.77
C ILE A 658 -7.46 -15.16 -15.73
N LEU A 659 -6.19 -15.57 -15.77
CA LEU A 659 -5.80 -16.96 -15.73
C LEU A 659 -6.20 -17.64 -14.42
N SER A 660 -6.04 -16.96 -13.27
CA SER A 660 -6.44 -17.50 -11.98
C SER A 660 -7.95 -17.69 -11.85
N ARG A 661 -8.74 -16.81 -12.45
CA ARG A 661 -10.20 -16.95 -12.51
C ARG A 661 -10.59 -18.16 -13.37
N HIS A 662 -9.91 -18.34 -14.50
CA HIS A 662 -10.16 -19.47 -15.40
C HIS A 662 -9.82 -20.82 -14.74
N PHE A 663 -8.60 -20.98 -14.20
CA PHE A 663 -8.13 -22.27 -13.67
C PHE A 663 -8.60 -22.58 -12.25
N TYR A 664 -8.73 -21.54 -11.39
CA TYR A 664 -8.93 -21.73 -9.94
C TYR A 664 -10.21 -21.07 -9.41
N ARG A 665 -11.03 -20.47 -10.27
CA ARG A 665 -12.25 -19.72 -9.88
C ARG A 665 -11.94 -18.64 -8.83
N SER A 666 -10.81 -17.96 -8.99
CA SER A 666 -10.40 -16.87 -8.10
C SER A 666 -11.41 -15.73 -8.14
N LEU A 667 -11.71 -15.15 -6.98
CA LEU A 667 -12.60 -14.00 -6.85
C LEU A 667 -11.92 -12.65 -7.18
N LYS A 668 -10.59 -12.66 -7.41
CA LYS A 668 -9.86 -11.43 -7.77
C LYS A 668 -10.26 -11.04 -9.19
N GLU A 669 -10.85 -9.85 -9.33
CA GLU A 669 -11.21 -9.31 -10.63
C GLU A 669 -9.97 -8.80 -11.37
N PRO A 670 -9.84 -9.10 -12.67
CA PRO A 670 -8.82 -8.50 -13.51
C PRO A 670 -9.14 -7.02 -13.78
N MET A 671 -8.09 -6.24 -14.07
CA MET A 671 -8.26 -4.90 -14.62
C MET A 671 -8.97 -4.95 -15.97
N PRO A 672 -9.63 -3.86 -16.41
CA PRO A 672 -10.41 -3.84 -17.65
C PRO A 672 -9.60 -4.25 -18.88
N TYR A 673 -10.14 -5.17 -19.66
CA TYR A 673 -9.62 -5.65 -20.94
C TYR A 673 -10.78 -6.01 -21.87
N ASP A 674 -10.53 -6.13 -23.17
CA ASP A 674 -11.60 -6.44 -24.13
C ASP A 674 -11.79 -7.97 -24.30
N SER A 675 -10.70 -8.71 -24.59
CA SER A 675 -10.73 -10.18 -24.73
C SER A 675 -9.35 -10.80 -24.49
N ILE A 676 -9.31 -12.10 -24.32
CA ILE A 676 -8.10 -12.93 -24.25
C ILE A 676 -8.28 -14.19 -25.07
N GLU A 677 -7.23 -14.61 -25.77
CA GLU A 677 -7.20 -15.82 -26.59
C GLU A 677 -6.09 -16.76 -26.13
N GLY A 678 -6.20 -18.06 -26.44
CA GLY A 678 -5.16 -19.06 -26.27
C GLY A 678 -5.08 -19.69 -24.87
N MET A 679 -6.03 -19.45 -23.98
CA MET A 679 -6.00 -20.03 -22.62
C MET A 679 -6.07 -21.57 -22.60
N GLU A 680 -6.63 -22.19 -23.63
CA GLU A 680 -6.73 -23.64 -23.82
C GLU A 680 -5.37 -24.34 -23.97
N HIS A 681 -4.31 -23.59 -24.28
CA HIS A 681 -2.96 -24.14 -24.42
C HIS A 681 -2.25 -24.32 -23.07
N LEU A 682 -2.80 -23.77 -21.99
CA LEU A 682 -2.30 -23.91 -20.63
C LEU A 682 -3.20 -24.83 -19.78
N ASP A 683 -2.63 -25.43 -18.76
CA ASP A 683 -3.35 -26.20 -17.75
C ASP A 683 -3.27 -25.58 -16.36
N LYS A 684 -2.31 -24.69 -16.15
CA LYS A 684 -2.04 -24.12 -14.83
C LYS A 684 -1.30 -22.78 -14.94
N VAL A 685 -1.59 -21.87 -14.01
CA VAL A 685 -0.79 -20.66 -13.76
C VAL A 685 -0.21 -20.70 -12.35
N VAL A 686 1.05 -20.33 -12.19
CA VAL A 686 1.74 -20.24 -10.90
C VAL A 686 2.30 -18.84 -10.74
N ASN A 687 1.79 -18.13 -9.75
CA ASN A 687 2.32 -16.82 -9.39
C ASN A 687 3.36 -16.97 -8.27
N VAL A 688 4.56 -16.48 -8.50
CA VAL A 688 5.70 -16.52 -7.57
C VAL A 688 6.06 -15.07 -7.21
N ASP A 689 5.39 -14.54 -6.21
CA ASP A 689 5.59 -13.18 -5.69
C ASP A 689 6.47 -13.15 -4.44
N GLN A 690 6.87 -11.97 -4.01
CA GLN A 690 7.72 -11.74 -2.84
C GLN A 690 6.96 -11.82 -1.50
N SER A 691 5.67 -12.12 -1.50
CA SER A 691 4.88 -12.20 -0.27
C SER A 691 5.40 -13.30 0.67
N PRO A 692 5.34 -13.09 1.99
CA PRO A 692 5.83 -14.07 2.96
C PRO A 692 5.15 -15.44 2.81
N ILE A 693 5.93 -16.52 2.94
CA ILE A 693 5.43 -17.91 2.90
C ILE A 693 4.60 -18.29 4.14
N GLY A 694 4.51 -17.40 5.10
CA GLY A 694 3.67 -17.55 6.30
C GLY A 694 3.74 -16.31 7.17
N ARG A 695 2.66 -16.09 7.93
CA ARG A 695 2.51 -14.89 8.78
C ARG A 695 2.85 -15.12 10.24
N THR A 696 3.18 -16.36 10.62
CA THR A 696 3.45 -16.74 12.02
C THR A 696 4.85 -17.33 12.16
N PRO A 697 5.48 -17.22 13.33
CA PRO A 697 6.79 -17.85 13.60
C PRO A 697 6.78 -19.39 13.51
N ARG A 698 5.60 -20.01 13.43
CA ARG A 698 5.44 -21.46 13.23
C ARG A 698 5.60 -21.89 11.78
N SER A 699 5.35 -20.99 10.84
CA SER A 699 5.63 -21.24 9.42
C SER A 699 7.15 -21.22 9.19
N ASN A 700 7.65 -22.22 8.48
CA ASN A 700 9.07 -22.37 8.17
C ASN A 700 9.25 -23.11 6.84
N PRO A 701 10.47 -23.14 6.26
CA PRO A 701 10.75 -23.85 5.01
C PRO A 701 10.27 -25.30 5.00
N ALA A 702 10.50 -26.06 6.07
CA ALA A 702 10.10 -27.47 6.15
C ALA A 702 8.58 -27.66 6.12
N THR A 703 7.81 -26.78 6.78
CA THR A 703 6.33 -26.86 6.75
C THR A 703 5.74 -26.40 5.44
N TYR A 704 6.30 -25.35 4.84
CA TYR A 704 5.81 -24.80 3.58
C TYR A 704 5.99 -25.78 2.40
N THR A 705 7.16 -26.39 2.29
CA THR A 705 7.44 -27.38 1.23
C THR A 705 6.78 -28.75 1.49
N GLY A 706 6.16 -28.92 2.65
CA GLY A 706 5.54 -30.19 3.04
C GLY A 706 6.54 -31.27 3.44
N VAL A 707 7.85 -31.03 3.40
CA VAL A 707 8.87 -32.03 3.79
C VAL A 707 8.79 -32.40 5.28
N PHE A 708 8.28 -31.49 6.12
CA PHE A 708 8.13 -31.75 7.54
C PHE A 708 7.16 -32.90 7.83
N SER A 709 6.16 -33.12 6.99
CA SER A 709 5.23 -34.25 7.10
C SER A 709 5.96 -35.58 6.87
N ASP A 710 6.86 -35.64 5.91
CA ASP A 710 7.66 -36.83 5.61
C ASP A 710 8.68 -37.08 6.73
N ILE A 711 9.32 -36.03 7.24
CA ILE A 711 10.23 -36.12 8.39
C ILE A 711 9.50 -36.68 9.62
N ARG A 712 8.30 -36.18 9.95
CA ARG A 712 7.51 -36.70 11.05
C ARG A 712 7.12 -38.17 10.86
N ALA A 713 6.71 -38.55 9.65
CA ALA A 713 6.39 -39.93 9.32
C ALA A 713 7.60 -40.86 9.51
N MET A 714 8.80 -40.41 9.12
CA MET A 714 10.04 -41.14 9.35
C MET A 714 10.32 -41.30 10.87
N PHE A 715 10.21 -40.24 11.67
CA PHE A 715 10.46 -40.28 13.10
C PHE A 715 9.49 -41.23 13.84
N VAL A 716 8.22 -41.31 13.42
CA VAL A 716 7.23 -42.28 13.96
C VAL A 716 7.66 -43.73 13.71
N ASN A 717 8.36 -44.01 12.63
CA ASN A 717 8.79 -45.36 12.26
C ASN A 717 10.05 -45.83 13.00
N LEU A 718 10.71 -44.93 13.76
CA LEU A 718 11.87 -45.29 14.55
C LEU A 718 11.52 -46.26 15.68
N PRO A 719 12.42 -47.21 16.04
CA PRO A 719 12.16 -48.19 17.09
C PRO A 719 11.71 -47.59 18.42
N GLU A 720 12.39 -46.53 18.88
CA GLU A 720 12.04 -45.85 20.14
C GLU A 720 10.66 -45.19 20.11
N ALA A 721 10.24 -44.61 18.98
CA ALA A 721 8.91 -44.03 18.82
C ALA A 721 7.82 -45.10 18.82
N LYS A 722 8.07 -46.25 18.17
CA LYS A 722 7.15 -47.37 18.12
C LYS A 722 6.99 -48.03 19.52
N ILE A 723 8.08 -48.22 20.28
CA ILE A 723 8.04 -48.75 21.63
C ILE A 723 7.17 -47.86 22.55
N ARG A 724 7.29 -46.54 22.42
CA ARG A 724 6.52 -45.54 23.19
C ARG A 724 5.12 -45.29 22.65
N GLY A 725 4.72 -45.89 21.53
CA GLY A 725 3.40 -45.71 20.91
C GLY A 725 3.19 -44.30 20.36
N TYR A 726 4.25 -43.59 19.92
CA TYR A 726 4.16 -42.22 19.46
C TYR A 726 3.53 -42.15 18.07
N LYS A 727 2.55 -41.26 17.92
CA LYS A 727 1.83 -40.98 16.67
C LYS A 727 2.45 -39.74 15.99
N PRO A 728 2.16 -39.45 14.68
CA PRO A 728 2.69 -38.27 13.94
C PRO A 728 2.44 -36.94 14.62
N GLY A 729 1.34 -36.82 15.41
CA GLY A 729 1.04 -35.63 16.20
C GLY A 729 2.06 -35.32 17.29
N ARG A 730 2.75 -36.33 17.84
CA ARG A 730 3.79 -36.17 18.86
C ARG A 730 4.98 -35.36 18.35
N PHE A 731 5.32 -35.52 17.07
CA PHE A 731 6.41 -34.82 16.39
C PHE A 731 5.97 -33.51 15.71
N SER A 732 4.76 -33.01 16.02
CA SER A 732 4.27 -31.72 15.57
C SER A 732 4.40 -30.66 16.66
N PHE A 733 5.05 -29.56 16.36
CA PHE A 733 5.11 -28.41 17.27
C PHE A 733 3.81 -27.58 17.30
N ASN A 734 2.82 -27.91 16.43
CA ASN A 734 1.51 -27.24 16.39
C ASN A 734 0.45 -27.94 17.27
N VAL A 735 0.67 -29.22 17.61
CA VAL A 735 -0.31 -30.06 18.31
C VAL A 735 0.15 -30.29 19.75
N LYS A 736 -0.79 -30.29 20.70
CA LYS A 736 -0.52 -30.64 22.11
C LYS A 736 0.01 -32.07 22.24
N GLY A 737 0.86 -32.31 23.24
CA GLY A 737 1.39 -33.62 23.58
C GLY A 737 2.89 -33.80 23.33
N GLY A 738 3.45 -33.26 22.25
CA GLY A 738 4.88 -33.29 21.94
C GLY A 738 5.59 -31.94 21.94
N ARG A 739 4.83 -30.87 21.86
CA ARG A 739 5.36 -29.51 21.86
C ARG A 739 5.69 -29.00 23.25
N CYS A 740 6.55 -28.02 23.37
CA CYS A 740 6.73 -27.26 24.60
C CYS A 740 5.46 -26.41 24.86
N GLU A 741 4.79 -26.65 25.98
CA GLU A 741 3.56 -25.95 26.33
C GLU A 741 3.82 -24.52 26.80
N ALA A 742 5.01 -24.21 27.36
CA ALA A 742 5.36 -22.87 27.81
C ALA A 742 5.41 -21.84 26.67
N CYS A 743 5.89 -22.25 25.47
CA CYS A 743 5.89 -21.39 24.27
C CYS A 743 4.87 -21.83 23.21
N GLY A 744 4.02 -22.83 23.52
CA GLY A 744 3.05 -23.38 22.58
C GLY A 744 3.65 -23.93 21.30
N GLY A 745 4.96 -24.32 21.29
CA GLY A 745 5.69 -24.81 20.14
C GLY A 745 6.34 -23.74 19.28
N ASN A 746 6.28 -22.45 19.66
CA ASN A 746 6.93 -21.35 18.93
C ASN A 746 8.46 -21.40 19.04
N GLY A 747 9.00 -21.88 20.15
CA GLY A 747 10.41 -21.82 20.51
C GLY A 747 10.83 -20.49 21.15
N TYR A 748 10.02 -19.45 20.93
CA TYR A 748 10.27 -18.07 21.38
C TYR A 748 9.01 -17.52 22.08
N LYS A 749 9.20 -16.58 22.98
CA LYS A 749 8.16 -15.72 23.55
C LYS A 749 8.26 -14.35 22.89
N THR A 750 7.17 -13.81 22.40
CA THR A 750 7.12 -12.44 21.87
C THR A 750 6.82 -11.50 23.02
N ILE A 751 7.66 -10.49 23.18
CA ILE A 751 7.45 -9.36 24.10
C ILE A 751 6.95 -8.22 23.23
N GLU A 752 5.67 -7.86 23.37
CA GLU A 752 5.07 -6.76 22.65
C GLU A 752 5.60 -5.43 23.20
N MET A 753 6.11 -4.57 22.31
CA MET A 753 6.66 -3.27 22.63
C MET A 753 5.75 -2.19 22.03
N ASN A 754 5.25 -1.26 22.86
CA ASN A 754 4.22 -0.29 22.46
C ASN A 754 4.61 0.64 21.29
N PHE A 755 5.90 0.94 21.10
CA PHE A 755 6.39 1.88 20.07
C PHE A 755 7.60 1.36 19.28
N LEU A 756 8.11 0.18 19.62
CA LEU A 756 9.24 -0.47 18.96
C LEU A 756 8.76 -1.82 18.37
N PRO A 757 9.51 -2.40 17.43
CA PRO A 757 9.24 -3.75 16.96
C PRO A 757 9.22 -4.75 18.12
N ASP A 758 8.32 -5.73 18.05
CA ASP A 758 8.22 -6.80 19.04
C ASP A 758 9.53 -7.57 19.15
N VAL A 759 9.97 -7.86 20.38
CA VAL A 759 11.20 -8.63 20.65
C VAL A 759 10.86 -10.08 20.86
N MET A 760 11.54 -10.97 20.14
CA MET A 760 11.43 -12.42 20.30
C MET A 760 12.57 -12.96 21.17
N VAL A 761 12.25 -13.46 22.36
CA VAL A 761 13.20 -14.04 23.30
C VAL A 761 13.08 -15.56 23.30
N PRO A 762 14.18 -16.33 23.26
CA PRO A 762 14.15 -17.80 23.35
C PRO A 762 13.36 -18.26 24.57
N CYS A 763 12.55 -19.30 24.41
CA CYS A 763 11.77 -19.85 25.52
C CYS A 763 12.70 -20.47 26.58
N GLU A 764 12.58 -20.05 27.81
CA GLU A 764 13.39 -20.50 28.95
C GLU A 764 13.27 -22.01 29.25
N VAL A 765 12.11 -22.63 28.91
CA VAL A 765 11.84 -24.02 29.16
C VAL A 765 12.45 -24.95 28.09
N CYS A 766 12.27 -24.61 26.82
CA CYS A 766 12.75 -25.46 25.71
C CYS A 766 14.01 -24.91 25.03
N HIS A 767 14.50 -23.74 25.45
CA HIS A 767 15.70 -23.09 24.88
C HIS A 767 15.68 -23.04 23.35
N GLY A 768 14.53 -22.64 22.76
CA GLY A 768 14.34 -22.57 21.30
C GLY A 768 13.99 -23.90 20.62
N LYS A 769 14.04 -25.03 21.29
CA LYS A 769 13.87 -26.36 20.68
C LYS A 769 12.43 -26.72 20.30
N ARG A 770 11.40 -25.96 20.70
CA ARG A 770 9.96 -26.11 20.34
C ARG A 770 9.25 -27.33 20.91
N TYR A 771 9.94 -28.37 21.38
CA TYR A 771 9.40 -29.64 21.87
C TYR A 771 9.69 -29.85 23.36
N ASN A 772 8.93 -30.76 23.96
CA ASN A 772 9.21 -31.25 25.30
C ASN A 772 10.38 -32.25 25.28
N HIS A 773 10.96 -32.51 26.45
CA HIS A 773 12.16 -33.35 26.60
C HIS A 773 11.96 -34.75 26.04
N GLU A 774 10.83 -35.40 26.36
CA GLU A 774 10.54 -36.77 25.94
C GLU A 774 10.50 -36.94 24.41
N THR A 775 9.97 -35.95 23.67
CA THR A 775 9.95 -36.00 22.21
C THR A 775 11.37 -35.84 21.61
N LEU A 776 12.25 -35.11 22.31
CA LEU A 776 13.64 -34.87 21.87
C LEU A 776 14.55 -36.10 22.14
N GLU A 777 14.14 -37.05 22.95
CA GLU A 777 14.88 -38.31 23.17
C GLU A 777 14.89 -39.20 21.93
N VAL A 778 13.84 -39.17 21.11
CA VAL A 778 13.77 -39.94 19.86
C VAL A 778 14.75 -39.38 18.86
N ARG A 779 15.70 -40.16 18.40
CA ARG A 779 16.80 -39.72 17.55
C ARG A 779 16.96 -40.58 16.29
N TYR A 780 17.23 -39.94 15.18
CA TYR A 780 17.65 -40.58 13.95
C TYR A 780 19.09 -40.14 13.63
N LYS A 781 19.99 -41.08 13.38
CA LYS A 781 21.44 -40.80 13.23
C LYS A 781 21.99 -39.84 14.30
N GLY A 782 21.54 -40.01 15.53
CA GLY A 782 21.95 -39.21 16.70
C GLY A 782 21.32 -37.80 16.81
N LYS A 783 20.44 -37.41 15.90
CA LYS A 783 19.76 -36.12 15.90
C LYS A 783 18.28 -36.21 16.24
N SER A 784 17.82 -35.33 17.13
CA SER A 784 16.39 -35.16 17.46
C SER A 784 15.67 -34.41 16.34
N ILE A 785 14.34 -34.39 16.35
CA ILE A 785 13.54 -33.63 15.39
C ILE A 785 13.82 -32.13 15.46
N SER A 786 14.16 -31.58 16.61
CA SER A 786 14.57 -30.19 16.76
C SER A 786 15.93 -29.93 16.11
N ASP A 787 16.90 -30.86 16.30
CA ASP A 787 18.21 -30.74 15.64
C ASP A 787 18.09 -30.78 14.11
N VAL A 788 17.13 -31.56 13.59
CA VAL A 788 16.82 -31.60 12.14
C VAL A 788 16.27 -30.27 11.65
N LEU A 789 15.37 -29.64 12.41
CA LEU A 789 14.85 -28.30 12.07
C LEU A 789 15.94 -27.23 12.13
N ASP A 790 16.97 -27.40 12.95
CA ASP A 790 18.10 -26.47 13.06
C ASP A 790 19.21 -26.70 12.01
N MET A 791 19.12 -27.79 11.24
CA MET A 791 20.03 -28.03 10.11
C MET A 791 19.78 -27.03 8.99
N THR A 792 20.87 -26.58 8.35
CA THR A 792 20.77 -25.92 7.06
C THR A 792 20.32 -26.91 5.99
N VAL A 793 19.73 -26.41 4.91
CA VAL A 793 19.31 -27.25 3.78
C VAL A 793 20.48 -28.08 3.23
N ASN A 794 21.69 -27.50 3.11
CA ASN A 794 22.90 -28.25 2.70
C ASN A 794 23.19 -29.43 3.63
N GLN A 795 23.15 -29.23 4.94
CA GLN A 795 23.35 -30.30 5.93
C GLN A 795 22.24 -31.36 5.86
N ALA A 796 21.00 -30.91 5.63
CA ALA A 796 19.87 -31.81 5.54
C ALA A 796 19.92 -32.67 4.27
N VAL A 797 20.44 -32.17 3.16
CA VAL A 797 20.68 -32.96 1.92
C VAL A 797 21.66 -34.10 2.20
N GLU A 798 22.77 -33.84 2.86
CA GLU A 798 23.75 -34.88 3.26
C GLU A 798 23.14 -35.85 4.29
N PHE A 799 22.40 -35.34 5.27
CA PHE A 799 21.81 -36.14 6.33
C PHE A 799 20.75 -37.13 5.84
N PHE A 800 19.93 -36.69 4.88
CA PHE A 800 18.83 -37.48 4.29
C PHE A 800 19.16 -38.13 2.94
N GLU A 801 20.44 -38.29 2.58
CA GLU A 801 20.89 -38.85 1.29
C GLU A 801 20.21 -40.20 0.96
N ASN A 802 19.92 -41.04 1.98
CA ASN A 802 19.32 -42.35 1.85
C ASN A 802 17.78 -42.35 2.03
N VAL A 803 17.13 -41.18 2.04
CA VAL A 803 15.67 -41.05 2.20
C VAL A 803 15.10 -40.29 0.99
N PRO A 804 14.77 -40.98 -0.11
CA PRO A 804 14.49 -40.35 -1.42
C PRO A 804 13.34 -39.32 -1.37
N ASP A 805 12.26 -39.59 -0.64
CA ASP A 805 11.09 -38.70 -0.57
C ASP A 805 11.41 -37.36 0.11
N ILE A 806 12.21 -37.41 1.18
CA ILE A 806 12.70 -36.21 1.87
C ILE A 806 13.74 -35.49 1.01
N LEU A 807 14.73 -36.26 0.50
CA LEU A 807 15.84 -35.72 -0.29
C LEU A 807 15.35 -34.94 -1.51
N ARG A 808 14.38 -35.50 -2.24
CA ARG A 808 13.81 -34.85 -3.44
C ARG A 808 13.29 -33.43 -3.13
N LYS A 809 12.55 -33.25 -2.04
CA LYS A 809 11.98 -31.96 -1.65
C LYS A 809 13.05 -30.97 -1.13
N ILE A 810 14.01 -31.48 -0.36
CA ILE A 810 15.09 -30.63 0.18
C ILE A 810 16.05 -30.21 -0.92
N LYS A 811 16.32 -31.08 -1.90
CA LYS A 811 17.23 -30.78 -3.00
C LYS A 811 16.70 -29.66 -3.88
N THR A 812 15.38 -29.55 -4.11
CA THR A 812 14.81 -28.40 -4.86
C THR A 812 15.04 -27.06 -4.14
N ILE A 813 15.08 -27.05 -2.80
CA ILE A 813 15.40 -25.84 -2.03
C ILE A 813 16.90 -25.48 -2.21
N GLN A 814 17.77 -26.50 -2.24
CA GLN A 814 19.21 -26.30 -2.52
C GLN A 814 19.44 -25.78 -3.93
N ASP A 815 18.74 -26.38 -4.94
CA ASP A 815 18.89 -26.04 -6.37
C ASP A 815 18.52 -24.58 -6.67
N VAL A 816 17.60 -23.97 -5.91
CA VAL A 816 17.27 -22.53 -6.04
C VAL A 816 18.21 -21.60 -5.24
N GLY A 817 19.37 -22.12 -4.77
CA GLY A 817 20.37 -21.33 -4.05
C GLY A 817 20.06 -21.05 -2.58
N LEU A 818 19.09 -21.76 -1.95
CA LEU A 818 18.71 -21.58 -0.56
C LEU A 818 19.36 -22.62 0.38
N GLY A 819 20.52 -23.15 0.01
CA GLY A 819 21.23 -24.17 0.78
C GLY A 819 21.68 -23.74 2.18
N TYR A 820 21.80 -22.44 2.42
CA TYR A 820 22.25 -21.86 3.69
C TYR A 820 21.15 -21.68 4.72
N ILE A 821 19.86 -21.67 4.32
CA ILE A 821 18.70 -21.48 5.20
C ILE A 821 18.51 -22.70 6.08
N LYS A 822 18.09 -22.52 7.34
CA LYS A 822 17.69 -23.62 8.24
C LYS A 822 16.27 -24.10 7.90
N LEU A 823 16.04 -25.42 7.96
CA LEU A 823 14.71 -26.01 7.71
C LEU A 823 13.62 -25.45 8.63
N GLY A 824 13.96 -25.17 9.89
CA GLY A 824 13.04 -24.63 10.90
C GLY A 824 13.08 -23.10 11.06
N GLN A 825 13.77 -22.36 10.17
CA GLN A 825 13.84 -20.91 10.25
C GLN A 825 12.45 -20.28 10.13
N PRO A 826 12.04 -19.38 11.05
CA PRO A 826 10.75 -18.71 10.96
C PRO A 826 10.58 -17.97 9.63
N SER A 827 9.42 -18.11 8.98
CA SER A 827 9.14 -17.45 7.70
C SER A 827 9.16 -15.92 7.78
N THR A 828 8.95 -15.36 8.96
CA THR A 828 9.01 -13.93 9.23
C THR A 828 10.43 -13.34 9.18
N THR A 829 11.47 -14.20 9.22
CA THR A 829 12.87 -13.80 9.15
C THR A 829 13.47 -13.96 7.75
N LEU A 830 12.70 -14.49 6.80
CA LEU A 830 13.12 -14.63 5.42
C LEU A 830 12.92 -13.30 4.66
N SER A 831 13.87 -12.98 3.80
CA SER A 831 13.73 -11.86 2.85
C SER A 831 12.65 -12.15 1.79
N GLY A 832 12.18 -11.12 1.08
CA GLY A 832 11.22 -11.27 -0.01
C GLY A 832 11.73 -12.22 -1.10
N GLY A 833 12.98 -12.07 -1.53
CA GLY A 833 13.60 -12.95 -2.52
C GLY A 833 13.79 -14.38 -2.04
N GLU A 834 14.11 -14.61 -0.75
CA GLU A 834 14.15 -15.95 -0.17
C GLU A 834 12.77 -16.61 -0.15
N CYS A 835 11.72 -15.87 0.22
CA CYS A 835 10.33 -16.33 0.16
C CYS A 835 9.94 -16.74 -1.27
N GLN A 836 10.28 -15.93 -2.24
CA GLN A 836 9.99 -16.17 -3.66
C GLN A 836 10.68 -17.44 -4.16
N ARG A 837 11.99 -17.58 -3.90
CA ARG A 837 12.73 -18.81 -4.25
C ARG A 837 12.20 -20.05 -3.53
N MET A 838 11.71 -19.91 -2.28
CA MET A 838 11.08 -21.01 -1.57
C MET A 838 9.76 -21.45 -2.22
N LYS A 839 8.94 -20.51 -2.73
CA LYS A 839 7.73 -20.81 -3.51
C LYS A 839 8.10 -21.56 -4.79
N LEU A 840 9.11 -21.08 -5.51
CA LEU A 840 9.63 -21.72 -6.72
C LEU A 840 10.11 -23.15 -6.42
N ALA A 841 10.90 -23.36 -5.36
CA ALA A 841 11.35 -24.70 -4.94
C ALA A 841 10.18 -25.66 -4.67
N THR A 842 9.11 -25.16 -4.06
CA THR A 842 7.92 -25.97 -3.79
C THR A 842 7.22 -26.39 -5.07
N GLU A 843 7.09 -25.49 -6.05
CA GLU A 843 6.50 -25.82 -7.34
C GLU A 843 7.37 -26.81 -8.13
N LEU A 844 8.69 -26.63 -8.10
CA LEU A 844 9.65 -27.56 -8.74
C LEU A 844 9.60 -28.99 -8.17
N SER A 845 9.19 -29.14 -6.92
CA SER A 845 9.03 -30.45 -6.27
C SER A 845 7.78 -31.23 -6.76
N LYS A 846 6.84 -30.55 -7.41
CA LYS A 846 5.60 -31.13 -7.94
C LYS A 846 5.82 -31.76 -9.32
N ARG A 847 4.85 -32.58 -9.76
CA ARG A 847 4.88 -33.15 -11.11
C ARG A 847 4.63 -32.06 -12.14
N ASP A 848 5.48 -32.00 -13.12
CA ASP A 848 5.43 -31.03 -14.21
C ASP A 848 4.61 -31.58 -15.40
N THR A 849 3.81 -30.71 -16.03
CA THR A 849 2.98 -31.08 -17.20
C THR A 849 3.53 -30.51 -18.52
N GLY A 850 4.49 -29.54 -18.45
CA GLY A 850 5.02 -28.86 -19.62
C GLY A 850 4.06 -27.82 -20.23
N LYS A 851 2.92 -27.55 -19.58
CA LYS A 851 1.91 -26.56 -20.02
C LYS A 851 1.58 -25.53 -18.94
N THR A 852 2.52 -25.31 -18.00
CA THR A 852 2.34 -24.37 -16.90
C THR A 852 2.93 -23.01 -17.26
N MET A 853 2.19 -21.94 -16.94
CA MET A 853 2.71 -20.58 -16.99
C MET A 853 3.16 -20.15 -15.61
N TYR A 854 4.46 -19.84 -15.48
CA TYR A 854 5.05 -19.28 -14.26
C TYR A 854 5.18 -17.77 -14.42
N ILE A 855 4.68 -17.02 -13.46
CA ILE A 855 4.79 -15.55 -13.41
C ILE A 855 5.64 -15.19 -12.20
N LEU A 856 6.77 -14.51 -12.44
CA LEU A 856 7.70 -14.06 -11.41
C LEU A 856 7.83 -12.53 -11.43
N ASP A 857 7.76 -11.90 -10.27
CA ASP A 857 7.89 -10.45 -10.12
C ASP A 857 9.22 -10.13 -9.43
N GLU A 858 10.13 -9.51 -10.17
CA GLU A 858 11.48 -9.10 -9.74
C GLU A 858 12.23 -10.21 -8.96
N PRO A 859 12.44 -11.40 -9.54
CA PRO A 859 13.02 -12.54 -8.81
C PRO A 859 14.48 -12.38 -8.45
N THR A 860 15.20 -11.40 -9.01
CA THR A 860 16.62 -11.14 -8.73
C THR A 860 16.85 -10.20 -7.57
N THR A 861 15.78 -9.73 -6.94
CA THR A 861 15.86 -8.84 -5.77
C THR A 861 16.74 -9.43 -4.67
N GLY A 862 17.76 -8.68 -4.23
CA GLY A 862 18.70 -9.08 -3.18
C GLY A 862 19.67 -10.20 -3.57
N LEU A 863 19.84 -10.47 -4.85
CA LEU A 863 20.71 -11.51 -5.35
C LEU A 863 22.04 -10.95 -5.86
N HIS A 864 23.10 -11.61 -5.43
CA HIS A 864 24.41 -11.44 -6.03
C HIS A 864 24.45 -12.09 -7.44
N PHE A 865 25.35 -11.66 -8.32
CA PHE A 865 25.51 -12.20 -9.69
C PHE A 865 25.54 -13.73 -9.76
N GLU A 866 26.28 -14.39 -8.85
CA GLU A 866 26.34 -15.85 -8.78
C GLU A 866 24.99 -16.49 -8.41
N ASP A 867 24.22 -15.84 -7.51
CA ASP A 867 22.88 -16.31 -7.16
C ASP A 867 21.89 -16.14 -8.31
N ILE A 868 22.04 -15.05 -9.11
CA ILE A 868 21.25 -14.83 -10.35
C ILE A 868 21.53 -15.94 -11.35
N ARG A 869 22.81 -16.30 -11.57
CA ARG A 869 23.19 -17.40 -12.45
C ARG A 869 22.53 -18.72 -12.04
N ILE A 870 22.52 -19.03 -10.74
CA ILE A 870 21.90 -20.24 -10.21
C ILE A 870 20.37 -20.20 -10.45
N LEU A 871 19.73 -19.08 -10.18
CA LEU A 871 18.28 -18.91 -10.39
C LEU A 871 17.92 -19.07 -11.87
N MET A 872 18.65 -18.41 -12.78
CA MET A 872 18.39 -18.48 -14.21
C MET A 872 18.52 -19.90 -14.76
N ASN A 873 19.54 -20.65 -14.36
CA ASN A 873 19.67 -22.07 -14.72
C ASN A 873 18.44 -22.90 -14.32
N VAL A 874 17.81 -22.59 -13.21
CA VAL A 874 16.57 -23.27 -12.76
C VAL A 874 15.39 -22.88 -13.64
N LEU A 875 15.24 -21.60 -13.97
CA LEU A 875 14.14 -21.10 -14.80
C LEU A 875 14.25 -21.60 -16.25
N GLU A 876 15.47 -21.63 -16.81
CA GLU A 876 15.73 -22.20 -18.12
C GLU A 876 15.34 -23.67 -18.19
N ARG A 877 15.69 -24.46 -17.17
CA ARG A 877 15.26 -25.88 -17.08
C ARG A 877 13.73 -26.05 -17.02
N LEU A 878 12.98 -25.07 -16.50
CA LEU A 878 11.51 -25.09 -16.56
C LEU A 878 11.01 -24.85 -17.99
N VAL A 879 11.62 -23.90 -18.68
CA VAL A 879 11.27 -23.61 -20.08
C VAL A 879 11.61 -24.77 -20.99
N ASP A 880 12.77 -25.40 -20.80
CA ASP A 880 13.23 -26.57 -21.56
C ASP A 880 12.27 -27.78 -21.43
N LYS A 881 11.48 -27.83 -20.37
CA LYS A 881 10.41 -28.82 -20.18
C LYS A 881 9.09 -28.48 -20.89
N GLY A 882 9.03 -27.37 -21.62
CA GLY A 882 7.89 -26.90 -22.37
C GLY A 882 7.03 -25.84 -21.66
N ASN A 883 7.35 -25.47 -20.41
CA ASN A 883 6.61 -24.44 -19.68
C ASN A 883 6.90 -23.03 -20.23
N THR A 884 6.02 -22.10 -19.92
CA THR A 884 6.21 -20.67 -20.19
C THR A 884 6.60 -19.97 -18.90
N VAL A 885 7.65 -19.16 -18.95
CA VAL A 885 8.10 -18.37 -17.79
C VAL A 885 8.04 -16.89 -18.15
N ILE A 886 7.22 -16.12 -17.43
CA ILE A 886 7.13 -14.67 -17.55
C ILE A 886 7.82 -14.04 -16.33
N ILE A 887 8.77 -13.14 -16.58
CA ILE A 887 9.51 -12.42 -15.54
C ILE A 887 9.33 -10.92 -15.73
N ILE A 888 8.88 -10.21 -14.71
CA ILE A 888 8.97 -8.74 -14.65
C ILE A 888 10.36 -8.43 -14.11
N GLU A 889 11.23 -7.77 -14.89
CA GLU A 889 12.60 -7.54 -14.49
C GLU A 889 13.24 -6.28 -15.09
N HIS A 890 14.27 -5.80 -14.37
CA HIS A 890 15.10 -4.67 -14.77
C HIS A 890 16.58 -5.03 -14.85
N ASN A 891 16.98 -6.18 -14.32
CA ASN A 891 18.35 -6.66 -14.31
C ASN A 891 18.78 -7.07 -15.72
N LEU A 892 19.82 -6.46 -16.25
CA LEU A 892 20.32 -6.70 -17.60
C LEU A 892 20.82 -8.12 -17.81
N ASP A 893 21.37 -8.76 -16.76
CA ASP A 893 21.81 -10.15 -16.82
C ASP A 893 20.67 -11.15 -17.03
N VAL A 894 19.45 -10.79 -16.60
CA VAL A 894 18.23 -11.57 -16.89
C VAL A 894 17.65 -11.21 -18.25
N ILE A 895 17.59 -9.91 -18.57
CA ILE A 895 17.00 -9.43 -19.82
C ILE A 895 17.74 -9.99 -21.03
N LYS A 896 19.08 -10.07 -20.99
CA LYS A 896 19.88 -10.63 -22.07
C LYS A 896 19.69 -12.14 -22.31
N LEU A 897 19.13 -12.88 -21.31
CA LEU A 897 18.82 -14.30 -21.42
C LEU A 897 17.44 -14.59 -22.01
N ALA A 898 16.58 -13.58 -22.14
CA ALA A 898 15.20 -13.75 -22.59
C ALA A 898 15.12 -14.33 -24.01
N ASP A 899 14.15 -15.21 -24.26
CA ASP A 899 13.76 -15.62 -25.61
C ASP A 899 12.83 -14.58 -26.24
N HIS A 900 12.09 -13.83 -25.42
CA HIS A 900 11.17 -12.78 -25.86
C HIS A 900 11.10 -11.67 -24.83
N ILE A 901 11.18 -10.42 -25.26
CA ILE A 901 11.07 -9.22 -24.42
C ILE A 901 9.80 -8.47 -24.78
N ILE A 902 9.13 -7.95 -23.78
CA ILE A 902 8.04 -6.97 -23.89
C ILE A 902 8.49 -5.72 -23.14
N ASP A 903 8.82 -4.64 -23.86
CA ASP A 903 9.29 -3.37 -23.28
C ASP A 903 8.14 -2.39 -23.17
N MET A 904 7.86 -1.94 -21.93
CA MET A 904 6.77 -1.04 -21.60
C MET A 904 7.29 0.39 -21.39
N GLY A 905 6.54 1.37 -21.88
CA GLY A 905 6.95 2.78 -21.75
C GLY A 905 5.99 3.77 -22.42
N PRO A 906 6.53 4.92 -22.93
CA PRO A 906 7.95 5.34 -22.81
C PRO A 906 8.35 5.83 -21.42
N GLU A 907 7.42 6.43 -20.66
CA GLU A 907 7.64 6.99 -19.33
C GLU A 907 6.83 6.24 -18.26
N GLY A 908 6.92 6.70 -17.00
CA GLY A 908 6.04 6.24 -15.93
C GLY A 908 4.71 7.01 -15.88
N GLY A 909 3.72 6.47 -15.17
CA GLY A 909 2.44 7.12 -14.91
C GLY A 909 1.63 7.42 -16.17
N SER A 910 1.12 8.64 -16.26
CA SER A 910 0.29 9.10 -17.40
C SER A 910 1.03 9.11 -18.75
N GLY A 911 2.36 9.26 -18.72
CA GLY A 911 3.23 9.18 -19.88
C GLY A 911 3.58 7.76 -20.33
N GLY A 912 3.23 6.74 -19.55
CA GLY A 912 3.48 5.33 -19.83
C GLY A 912 2.30 4.59 -20.43
N GLY A 913 2.26 3.29 -20.18
CA GLY A 913 1.12 2.44 -20.51
C GLY A 913 1.04 1.95 -21.95
N ASN A 914 2.11 2.06 -22.71
CA ASN A 914 2.22 1.53 -24.07
C ASN A 914 3.26 0.40 -24.13
N VAL A 915 3.09 -0.51 -25.08
CA VAL A 915 4.14 -1.44 -25.50
C VAL A 915 5.03 -0.72 -26.52
N MET A 916 6.30 -0.56 -26.18
CA MET A 916 7.27 0.16 -27.02
C MET A 916 7.83 -0.74 -28.11
N THR A 917 8.21 -1.95 -27.73
CA THR A 917 8.75 -2.97 -28.63
C THR A 917 8.60 -4.35 -28.02
N THR A 918 8.50 -5.35 -28.88
CA THR A 918 8.50 -6.78 -28.52
C THR A 918 9.47 -7.51 -29.44
N GLY A 919 10.04 -8.60 -29.00
CA GLY A 919 10.92 -9.46 -29.80
C GLY A 919 12.09 -10.02 -29.00
N THR A 920 13.08 -10.57 -29.68
CA THR A 920 14.31 -11.04 -29.03
C THR A 920 15.15 -9.89 -28.50
N PRO A 921 16.07 -10.13 -27.56
CA PRO A 921 16.99 -9.08 -27.10
C PRO A 921 17.74 -8.36 -28.22
N GLU A 922 18.12 -9.08 -29.29
CA GLU A 922 18.82 -8.54 -30.44
C GLU A 922 17.91 -7.62 -31.30
N GLU A 923 16.63 -7.96 -31.41
CA GLU A 923 15.63 -7.14 -32.11
C GLU A 923 15.32 -5.87 -31.31
N VAL A 924 15.15 -5.99 -30.00
CA VAL A 924 14.94 -4.84 -29.11
C VAL A 924 16.14 -3.90 -29.13
N ALA A 925 17.39 -4.42 -29.11
CA ALA A 925 18.61 -3.62 -29.20
C ALA A 925 18.70 -2.80 -30.50
N ARG A 926 18.11 -3.28 -31.60
CA ARG A 926 18.07 -2.59 -32.90
C ARG A 926 16.88 -1.64 -33.04
N SER A 927 15.85 -1.77 -32.21
CA SER A 927 14.57 -1.05 -32.38
C SER A 927 14.68 0.46 -32.26
N GLY A 928 15.59 0.96 -31.45
CA GLY A 928 15.73 2.40 -31.16
C GLY A 928 14.55 2.99 -30.38
N LYS A 929 13.61 2.17 -29.91
CA LYS A 929 12.40 2.61 -29.21
C LYS A 929 12.50 2.38 -27.70
N GLY A 930 11.92 3.28 -26.91
CA GLY A 930 11.98 3.21 -25.45
C GLY A 930 13.36 3.60 -24.91
N TYR A 931 13.70 3.12 -23.73
CA TYR A 931 15.00 3.35 -23.09
C TYR A 931 15.81 2.06 -22.97
N THR A 932 15.17 0.93 -22.89
CA THR A 932 15.79 -0.40 -22.61
C THR A 932 16.75 -0.83 -23.72
N TRP A 933 16.46 -0.50 -25.00
CA TRP A 933 17.30 -0.88 -26.14
C TRP A 933 18.75 -0.46 -26.01
N ARG A 934 19.01 0.73 -25.45
CA ARG A 934 20.38 1.29 -25.29
C ARG A 934 21.21 0.42 -24.35
N PHE A 935 20.67 0.04 -23.23
CA PHE A 935 21.35 -0.75 -22.21
C PHE A 935 21.53 -2.21 -22.65
N ILE A 936 20.52 -2.80 -23.30
CA ILE A 936 20.64 -4.16 -23.86
C ILE A 936 21.72 -4.18 -24.96
N LYS A 937 21.77 -3.18 -25.84
CA LYS A 937 22.78 -3.09 -26.87
C LYS A 937 24.18 -3.10 -26.29
N GLN A 938 24.45 -2.28 -25.29
CA GLN A 938 25.73 -2.20 -24.60
C GLN A 938 26.10 -3.55 -23.95
N GLU A 939 25.16 -4.21 -23.33
CA GLU A 939 25.38 -5.49 -22.65
C GLU A 939 25.67 -6.64 -23.63
N LEU A 940 24.94 -6.68 -24.76
CA LEU A 940 25.18 -7.67 -25.81
C LEU A 940 26.54 -7.44 -26.48
N GLU A 941 26.93 -6.20 -26.78
CA GLU A 941 28.24 -5.85 -27.35
C GLU A 941 29.40 -6.23 -26.39
N ALA A 942 29.24 -5.97 -25.10
CA ALA A 942 30.21 -6.37 -24.07
C ALA A 942 30.33 -7.91 -23.95
N SER A 943 29.24 -8.64 -24.16
CA SER A 943 29.24 -10.11 -24.11
C SER A 943 29.87 -10.77 -25.34
N HIS A 944 29.96 -10.07 -26.49
CA HIS A 944 30.59 -10.57 -27.71
C HIS A 944 32.07 -10.23 -27.85
N ASN A 945 32.58 -9.26 -27.04
CA ASN A 945 33.96 -8.88 -26.94
C ASN A 945 34.44 -9.02 -25.49
N PRO A 946 34.76 -10.25 -25.02
CA PRO A 946 35.21 -10.48 -23.65
C PRO A 946 36.62 -9.91 -23.37
#